data_5526dc9e3bc3f6ea305d3918a4a30ba5
#
_entry.id   5526dc9e3bc3f6ea305d3918a4a30ba5
#
_cell.length_a   1.000
_cell.length_b   1.000
_cell.length_c   1.000
_cell.angle_alpha   90.00
_cell.angle_beta   90.00
_cell.angle_gamma   90.00
#
_symmetry.space_group_name_H-M   'P 1'
#
loop_
_entity.id
_entity.type
_entity.pdbx_description
1 polymer ?
#
loop_
_entity_poly.entity_id
_entity_poly.type
_entity_poly.pdbx_seq_one_letter_code
_entity_poly.pdbx_strand_id
1 'polypeptide(L)'
;MAAQKNPDFRTMRQQADHLRETRDWPAAAAAYAAILQHLPGDVPAMLRQAQCLLAAGAPEQALELYHAAAALRPRDTALALQIGHTALLLNRGTEAEAAFARALGLAPEEEDTWQAWLATVSHSAEPPPAEGVVLDLSDLAAWIRKGRRVPSGIQRVQLEVVAAALCRPVPPVLCAMPAAGGGWRRWPAALFHRIDHLMRLGADPVDPPWRDAVALLEDMLDEPPLAFSPGGVLVSLGGSWGQPDHLAQLRQARAASGLRHVPLLHDCAPLVVPEHCPAGTVGNYARWFANIALHADGVLAISRATRDEFRRLHQSLLPGLPPPAQAVVRLDATPRPPPAGAAPPAAPRALRAGRPFVLFVATVEGRKNHLMVFQAWLTLLRRLGTAAVPDLVCVGRSGWRAEAALGLLDNAPDLRGRVHLLQNVADPLLATLYRNCLFTLYNSEYEGWGLPVTESLAAGRPVLAPAHSALLEAGQGGATFFESGSEPELVAKLEALITQPALRAAAEAEIAAAPPRCGWDAVAAQLLDSAARLAREAPPLPPLPLQPGERLPLRRLDGPRPRRAMAVAEAARAGEGWHPLEDWGCWTRPGSALIRLPLPATFDGPLRLELALRAPGRDQVTALRLRREGGDFGPATELVLPASSHQVAGLSAPAGPGALEVLLESTATALLEDGRGIGVGVLALSVARADSVADRLAALEARFFRIPQPVDA
;
A
#
# COMPACT_ATOMS: atom_id res chain seq x y z
N MET A 1 28.23 -28.26 56.10
CA MET A 1 27.58 -27.46 55.07
C MET A 1 27.65 -26.01 55.50
N ALA A 2 28.59 -25.23 54.91
CA ALA A 2 28.70 -23.81 55.18
C ALA A 2 27.50 -23.09 54.48
N ALA A 3 26.71 -22.34 55.23
CA ALA A 3 25.67 -21.48 54.69
C ALA A 3 26.33 -20.45 53.76
N GLN A 4 26.07 -20.56 52.43
CA GLN A 4 26.45 -19.54 51.43
C GLN A 4 25.75 -18.23 51.87
N LYS A 5 26.53 -17.30 52.45
CA LYS A 5 26.00 -15.92 52.68
C LYS A 5 25.52 -15.34 51.36
N ASN A 6 24.27 -14.98 51.29
CA ASN A 6 23.73 -14.21 50.15
C ASN A 6 24.66 -13.01 49.94
N PRO A 7 25.16 -12.77 48.71
CA PRO A 7 26.04 -11.65 48.43
C PRO A 7 25.30 -10.33 48.74
N ASP A 8 25.96 -9.41 49.43
CA ASP A 8 25.43 -8.07 49.66
C ASP A 8 25.53 -7.24 48.37
N PHE A 9 24.52 -7.35 47.56
CA PHE A 9 24.44 -6.64 46.27
C PHE A 9 24.51 -5.11 46.42
N ARG A 10 24.15 -4.56 47.56
CA ARG A 10 24.27 -3.13 47.83
C ARG A 10 25.75 -2.72 47.92
N THR A 11 26.48 -3.43 48.68
CA THR A 11 27.95 -3.19 48.83
C THR A 11 28.67 -3.43 47.53
N MET A 12 28.34 -4.50 46.78
CA MET A 12 28.93 -4.77 45.46
C MET A 12 28.68 -3.64 44.46
N ARG A 13 27.46 -3.09 44.43
CA ARG A 13 27.14 -1.94 43.57
C ARG A 13 27.88 -0.67 43.99
N GLN A 14 27.95 -0.37 45.29
CA GLN A 14 28.68 0.79 45.78
C GLN A 14 30.18 0.71 45.39
N GLN A 15 30.78 -0.47 45.51
CA GLN A 15 32.16 -0.69 45.10
C GLN A 15 32.35 -0.51 43.58
N ALA A 16 31.44 -1.08 42.74
CA ALA A 16 31.51 -0.93 41.30
C ALA A 16 31.30 0.53 40.86
N ASP A 17 30.37 1.24 41.50
CA ASP A 17 30.11 2.68 41.27
C ASP A 17 31.33 3.53 41.67
N HIS A 18 31.96 3.25 42.80
CA HIS A 18 33.18 3.94 43.21
C HIS A 18 34.36 3.76 42.22
N LEU A 19 34.57 2.53 41.76
CA LEU A 19 35.62 2.24 40.73
C LEU A 19 35.29 3.02 39.43
N ARG A 20 34.05 3.11 39.06
CA ARG A 20 33.62 3.90 37.87
C ARG A 20 33.88 5.39 38.09
N GLU A 21 33.56 5.94 39.26
CA GLU A 21 33.80 7.35 39.58
C GLU A 21 35.30 7.71 39.62
N THR A 22 36.13 6.77 40.05
CA THR A 22 37.60 6.93 40.06
C THR A 22 38.23 6.64 38.69
N ARG A 23 37.40 6.31 37.67
CA ARG A 23 37.77 6.02 36.27
C ARG A 23 38.66 4.77 36.10
N ASP A 24 38.63 3.86 37.05
CA ASP A 24 39.22 2.55 36.89
C ASP A 24 38.30 1.65 36.10
N TRP A 25 38.23 1.91 34.78
CA TRP A 25 37.28 1.30 33.88
C TRP A 25 37.33 -0.22 33.84
N PRO A 26 38.51 -0.87 33.76
CA PRO A 26 38.60 -2.33 33.74
C PRO A 26 38.12 -2.96 35.05
N ALA A 27 38.55 -2.40 36.22
CA ALA A 27 38.11 -2.91 37.49
C ALA A 27 36.60 -2.70 37.74
N ALA A 28 36.04 -1.55 37.34
CA ALA A 28 34.63 -1.29 37.36
C ALA A 28 33.82 -2.28 36.50
N ALA A 29 34.26 -2.54 35.28
CA ALA A 29 33.65 -3.52 34.39
C ALA A 29 33.63 -4.93 35.00
N ALA A 30 34.73 -5.36 35.60
CA ALA A 30 34.80 -6.64 36.30
C ALA A 30 33.88 -6.71 37.53
N ALA A 31 33.77 -5.60 38.28
CA ALA A 31 32.89 -5.54 39.43
C ALA A 31 31.39 -5.64 39.03
N TYR A 32 30.98 -4.97 37.92
CA TYR A 32 29.63 -5.13 37.40
C TYR A 32 29.39 -6.53 36.85
N ALA A 33 30.39 -7.15 36.19
CA ALA A 33 30.32 -8.53 35.73
C ALA A 33 30.05 -9.51 36.87
N ALA A 34 30.70 -9.32 38.03
CA ALA A 34 30.46 -10.12 39.23
C ALA A 34 28.98 -10.00 39.75
N ILE A 35 28.40 -8.82 39.66
CA ILE A 35 26.97 -8.64 39.95
C ILE A 35 26.09 -9.43 38.98
N LEU A 36 26.40 -9.38 37.70
CA LEU A 36 25.64 -10.06 36.63
C LEU A 36 25.75 -11.58 36.68
N GLN A 37 26.81 -12.14 37.26
CA GLN A 37 26.89 -13.58 37.53
C GLN A 37 25.79 -14.06 38.46
N HIS A 38 25.34 -13.21 39.40
CA HIS A 38 24.26 -13.51 40.34
C HIS A 38 22.90 -13.00 39.87
N LEU A 39 22.88 -11.91 39.10
CA LEU A 39 21.67 -11.22 38.63
C LEU A 39 21.79 -10.99 37.10
N PRO A 40 21.65 -12.05 36.28
CA PRO A 40 21.88 -11.95 34.82
C PRO A 40 20.88 -11.05 34.10
N GLY A 41 19.73 -10.69 34.71
CA GLY A 41 18.73 -9.78 34.14
C GLY A 41 18.81 -8.34 34.67
N ASP A 42 19.88 -7.95 35.38
CA ASP A 42 20.04 -6.58 35.92
C ASP A 42 20.48 -5.61 34.81
N VAL A 43 19.49 -5.07 34.07
CA VAL A 43 19.74 -4.12 32.97
C VAL A 43 20.57 -2.90 33.42
N PRO A 44 20.33 -2.24 34.58
CA PRO A 44 21.21 -1.17 35.05
C PRO A 44 22.68 -1.59 35.18
N ALA A 45 22.96 -2.79 35.69
CA ALA A 45 24.34 -3.30 35.76
C ALA A 45 24.94 -3.58 34.40
N MET A 46 24.17 -4.17 33.47
CA MET A 46 24.61 -4.37 32.08
C MET A 46 25.02 -3.06 31.41
N LEU A 47 24.20 -2.02 31.53
CA LEU A 47 24.48 -0.70 30.97
C LEU A 47 25.76 -0.09 31.52
N ARG A 48 25.94 -0.13 32.83
CA ARG A 48 27.15 0.42 33.49
C ARG A 48 28.38 -0.38 33.12
N GLN A 49 28.28 -1.70 33.03
CA GLN A 49 29.40 -2.55 32.56
C GLN A 49 29.76 -2.20 31.11
N ALA A 50 28.77 -2.10 30.21
CA ALA A 50 28.99 -1.75 28.82
C ALA A 50 29.68 -0.38 28.68
N GLN A 51 29.23 0.63 29.43
CA GLN A 51 29.88 1.95 29.47
C GLN A 51 31.34 1.90 29.94
N CYS A 52 31.60 1.11 30.97
CA CYS A 52 33.00 0.91 31.46
C CYS A 52 33.84 0.20 30.42
N LEU A 53 33.32 -0.82 29.71
CA LEU A 53 34.02 -1.53 28.63
C LEU A 53 34.31 -0.60 27.45
N LEU A 54 33.38 0.26 27.05
CA LEU A 54 33.63 1.27 26.02
C LEU A 54 34.79 2.20 26.43
N ALA A 55 34.75 2.71 27.65
CA ALA A 55 35.82 3.58 28.17
C ALA A 55 37.17 2.86 28.34
N ALA A 56 37.12 1.54 28.53
CA ALA A 56 38.32 0.68 28.56
C ALA A 56 38.84 0.24 27.19
N GLY A 57 38.17 0.63 26.07
CA GLY A 57 38.55 0.29 24.70
C GLY A 57 38.12 -1.11 24.25
N ALA A 58 37.06 -1.67 24.81
CA ALA A 58 36.49 -2.97 24.48
C ALA A 58 35.07 -2.84 23.90
N PRO A 59 34.86 -2.19 22.73
CA PRO A 59 33.55 -1.88 22.19
C PRO A 59 32.75 -3.13 21.74
N GLU A 60 33.41 -4.23 21.31
CA GLU A 60 32.73 -5.48 20.94
C GLU A 60 31.95 -6.06 22.13
N GLN A 61 32.60 -6.15 23.31
CA GLN A 61 31.99 -6.68 24.52
C GLN A 61 30.88 -5.76 25.04
N ALA A 62 31.08 -4.45 24.89
CA ALA A 62 30.03 -3.50 25.23
C ALA A 62 28.79 -3.68 24.34
N LEU A 63 28.97 -3.89 23.04
CA LEU A 63 27.88 -4.10 22.08
C LEU A 63 27.05 -5.37 22.42
N GLU A 64 27.71 -6.47 22.79
CA GLU A 64 27.05 -7.70 23.23
C GLU A 64 26.15 -7.45 24.45
N LEU A 65 26.63 -6.69 25.44
CA LEU A 65 25.84 -6.34 26.62
C LEU A 65 24.68 -5.41 26.30
N TYR A 66 24.85 -4.45 25.39
CA TYR A 66 23.76 -3.61 24.95
C TYR A 66 22.68 -4.43 24.22
N HIS A 67 23.04 -5.40 23.39
CA HIS A 67 22.09 -6.31 22.78
C HIS A 67 21.34 -7.17 23.79
N ALA A 68 22.07 -7.72 24.79
CA ALA A 68 21.43 -8.48 25.86
C ALA A 68 20.45 -7.62 26.67
N ALA A 69 20.82 -6.38 26.99
CA ALA A 69 19.96 -5.42 27.67
C ALA A 69 18.74 -5.04 26.82
N ALA A 70 18.93 -4.84 25.50
CA ALA A 70 17.86 -4.51 24.56
C ALA A 70 16.85 -5.65 24.38
N ALA A 71 17.27 -6.90 24.48
CA ALA A 71 16.39 -8.06 24.50
C ALA A 71 15.44 -8.05 25.71
N LEU A 72 15.91 -7.58 26.88
CA LEU A 72 15.11 -7.43 28.09
C LEU A 72 14.24 -6.15 28.08
N ARG A 73 14.68 -5.10 27.41
CA ARG A 73 13.99 -3.82 27.29
C ARG A 73 13.85 -3.37 25.83
N PRO A 74 13.01 -4.02 25.04
CA PRO A 74 12.94 -3.77 23.59
C PRO A 74 12.43 -2.38 23.20
N ARG A 75 11.83 -1.63 24.12
CA ARG A 75 11.31 -0.27 23.89
C ARG A 75 12.16 0.83 24.54
N ASP A 76 13.41 0.56 24.82
CA ASP A 76 14.33 1.53 25.42
C ASP A 76 15.12 2.25 24.31
N THR A 77 14.76 3.50 24.04
CA THR A 77 15.39 4.34 23.00
C THR A 77 16.88 4.56 23.29
N ALA A 78 17.25 4.78 24.56
CA ALA A 78 18.64 5.01 24.93
C ALA A 78 19.52 3.80 24.61
N LEU A 79 19.01 2.58 24.82
CA LEU A 79 19.70 1.35 24.44
C LEU A 79 19.91 1.24 22.93
N ALA A 80 18.89 1.54 22.14
CA ALA A 80 19.00 1.53 20.68
C ALA A 80 20.06 2.54 20.19
N LEU A 81 20.10 3.72 20.79
CA LEU A 81 21.14 4.73 20.52
C LEU A 81 22.54 4.24 20.86
N GLN A 82 22.71 3.62 22.04
CA GLN A 82 24.03 3.08 22.45
C GLN A 82 24.50 1.97 21.51
N ILE A 83 23.62 1.10 21.05
CA ILE A 83 23.92 0.10 20.03
C ILE A 83 24.40 0.79 18.75
N GLY A 84 23.67 1.78 18.26
CA GLY A 84 24.01 2.52 17.03
C GLY A 84 25.40 3.17 17.11
N HIS A 85 25.66 3.93 18.16
CA HIS A 85 26.97 4.58 18.35
C HIS A 85 28.11 3.56 18.52
N THR A 86 27.89 2.47 19.26
CA THR A 86 28.91 1.44 19.45
C THR A 86 29.19 0.69 18.15
N ALA A 87 28.16 0.39 17.35
CA ALA A 87 28.30 -0.23 16.03
C ALA A 87 29.09 0.68 15.05
N LEU A 88 28.88 2.01 15.11
CA LEU A 88 29.71 2.96 14.32
C LEU A 88 31.17 2.91 14.70
N LEU A 89 31.49 2.85 15.99
CA LEU A 89 32.90 2.70 16.46
C LEU A 89 33.57 1.44 15.92
N LEU A 90 32.75 0.40 15.64
CA LEU A 90 33.21 -0.88 15.09
C LEU A 90 33.13 -0.94 13.56
N ASN A 91 32.84 0.16 12.87
CA ASN A 91 32.60 0.22 11.41
C ASN A 91 31.51 -0.75 10.93
N ARG A 92 30.50 -1.04 11.76
CA ARG A 92 29.34 -1.87 11.44
C ARG A 92 28.16 -1.00 10.99
N GLY A 93 28.29 -0.35 9.83
CA GLY A 93 27.34 0.65 9.33
C GLY A 93 25.90 0.16 9.24
N THR A 94 25.66 -1.04 8.72
CA THR A 94 24.30 -1.62 8.59
C THR A 94 23.63 -1.86 9.96
N GLU A 95 24.42 -2.30 10.94
CA GLU A 95 23.93 -2.52 12.31
C GLU A 95 23.62 -1.19 12.99
N ALA A 96 24.46 -0.17 12.77
CA ALA A 96 24.24 1.18 13.26
C ALA A 96 22.97 1.81 12.67
N GLU A 97 22.78 1.69 11.35
CA GLU A 97 21.58 2.15 10.65
C GLU A 97 20.31 1.52 11.24
N ALA A 98 20.30 0.19 11.42
CA ALA A 98 19.17 -0.53 11.99
C ALA A 98 18.87 -0.09 13.44
N ALA A 99 19.91 0.15 14.24
CA ALA A 99 19.77 0.60 15.62
C ALA A 99 19.20 2.03 15.71
N PHE A 100 19.69 2.97 14.90
CA PHE A 100 19.15 4.33 14.84
C PHE A 100 17.73 4.35 14.26
N ALA A 101 17.43 3.55 13.25
CA ALA A 101 16.06 3.40 12.74
C ALA A 101 15.11 2.93 13.84
N ARG A 102 15.54 1.97 14.67
CA ARG A 102 14.75 1.51 15.83
C ARG A 102 14.58 2.62 16.87
N ALA A 103 15.62 3.39 17.17
CA ALA A 103 15.54 4.51 18.12
C ALA A 103 14.54 5.57 17.62
N LEU A 104 14.60 5.94 16.33
CA LEU A 104 13.65 6.86 15.69
C LEU A 104 12.23 6.30 15.64
N GLY A 105 12.07 4.97 15.53
CA GLY A 105 10.74 4.34 15.66
C GLY A 105 10.11 4.50 17.04
N LEU A 106 10.94 4.63 18.08
CA LEU A 106 10.49 4.82 19.48
C LEU A 106 10.33 6.30 19.85
N ALA A 107 11.20 7.17 19.36
CA ALA A 107 11.25 8.60 19.62
C ALA A 107 11.61 9.36 18.31
N PRO A 108 10.68 9.51 17.39
CA PRO A 108 10.93 10.12 16.07
C PRO A 108 11.16 11.64 16.12
N GLU A 109 10.90 12.26 17.27
CA GLU A 109 11.17 13.67 17.59
C GLU A 109 12.64 13.96 17.93
N GLU A 110 13.44 12.95 18.25
CA GLU A 110 14.82 13.11 18.71
C GLU A 110 15.75 13.51 17.56
N GLU A 111 16.09 14.80 17.50
CA GLU A 111 16.90 15.38 16.42
C GLU A 111 18.33 14.82 16.41
N ASP A 112 18.95 14.61 17.59
CA ASP A 112 20.31 14.04 17.69
C ASP A 112 20.36 12.63 17.08
N THR A 113 19.33 11.83 17.28
CA THR A 113 19.19 10.50 16.68
C THR A 113 19.07 10.58 15.17
N TRP A 114 18.30 11.55 14.69
CA TRP A 114 18.13 11.80 13.25
C TRP A 114 19.47 12.18 12.60
N GLN A 115 20.22 13.10 13.20
CA GLN A 115 21.54 13.50 12.70
C GLN A 115 22.54 12.35 12.73
N ALA A 116 22.53 11.52 13.79
CA ALA A 116 23.38 10.34 13.89
C ALA A 116 23.05 9.33 12.77
N TRP A 117 21.78 9.11 12.46
CA TRP A 117 21.38 8.27 11.33
C TRP A 117 21.81 8.84 9.98
N LEU A 118 21.60 10.13 9.73
CA LEU A 118 22.06 10.80 8.49
C LEU A 118 23.54 10.61 8.24
N ALA A 119 24.36 10.66 9.29
CA ALA A 119 25.80 10.42 9.18
C ALA A 119 26.14 8.97 8.75
N THR A 120 25.25 8.00 8.99
CA THR A 120 25.47 6.61 8.55
C THR A 120 25.13 6.39 7.08
N VAL A 121 24.13 7.07 6.55
CA VAL A 121 23.65 6.91 5.17
C VAL A 121 24.75 7.17 4.15
N SER A 122 25.62 8.15 4.40
CA SER A 122 26.73 8.52 3.51
C SER A 122 27.84 7.46 3.42
N HIS A 123 27.79 6.40 4.23
CA HIS A 123 28.84 5.37 4.35
C HIS A 123 28.32 3.96 4.08
N SER A 124 27.07 3.81 3.64
CA SER A 124 26.46 2.49 3.44
C SER A 124 27.02 1.81 2.19
N ALA A 125 27.46 0.55 2.36
CA ALA A 125 27.70 -0.36 1.24
C ALA A 125 26.39 -0.66 0.51
N GLU A 126 26.48 -1.15 -0.73
CA GLU A 126 25.32 -1.58 -1.52
C GLU A 126 24.43 -2.52 -0.67
N PRO A 127 23.13 -2.18 -0.47
CA PRO A 127 22.29 -2.96 0.42
C PRO A 127 22.05 -4.36 -0.16
N PRO A 128 21.96 -5.39 0.69
CA PRO A 128 21.68 -6.75 0.23
C PRO A 128 20.30 -6.82 -0.42
N PRO A 129 20.05 -7.83 -1.29
CA PRO A 129 18.73 -8.08 -1.86
C PRO A 129 17.65 -8.19 -0.76
N ALA A 130 16.47 -7.67 -1.05
CA ALA A 130 15.35 -7.69 -0.10
C ALA A 130 14.81 -9.12 0.08
N GLU A 131 14.77 -9.57 1.32
CA GLU A 131 14.27 -10.90 1.71
C GLU A 131 12.90 -10.82 2.36
N GLY A 132 12.14 -11.92 2.27
CA GLY A 132 10.86 -12.07 2.94
C GLY A 132 9.77 -11.14 2.38
N VAL A 133 9.04 -10.49 3.27
CA VAL A 133 7.96 -9.57 2.88
C VAL A 133 8.52 -8.15 2.69
N VAL A 134 8.22 -7.59 1.53
CA VAL A 134 8.58 -6.22 1.14
C VAL A 134 7.30 -5.40 1.01
N LEU A 135 7.23 -4.25 1.67
CA LEU A 135 6.07 -3.35 1.63
C LEU A 135 6.30 -2.23 0.62
N ASP A 136 5.44 -2.17 -0.39
CA ASP A 136 5.47 -1.15 -1.43
C ASP A 136 4.65 0.07 -1.01
N LEU A 137 5.33 1.20 -0.83
CA LEU A 137 4.81 2.51 -0.44
C LEU A 137 4.75 3.51 -1.60
N SER A 138 4.76 3.05 -2.84
CA SER A 138 4.77 3.92 -4.03
C SER A 138 3.59 4.91 -4.05
N ASP A 139 2.43 4.52 -3.54
CA ASP A 139 1.26 5.40 -3.41
C ASP A 139 1.50 6.52 -2.38
N LEU A 140 2.11 6.20 -1.24
CA LEU A 140 2.47 7.19 -0.22
C LEU A 140 3.53 8.17 -0.76
N ALA A 141 4.56 7.68 -1.45
CA ALA A 141 5.56 8.51 -2.11
C ALA A 141 4.91 9.46 -3.14
N ALA A 142 4.00 8.94 -3.98
CA ALA A 142 3.27 9.75 -4.95
C ALA A 142 2.35 10.79 -4.28
N TRP A 143 1.81 10.49 -3.11
CA TRP A 143 1.03 11.43 -2.30
C TRP A 143 1.89 12.59 -1.81
N ILE A 144 3.06 12.29 -1.26
CA ILE A 144 4.03 13.24 -0.73
C ILE A 144 4.53 14.18 -1.86
N ARG A 145 4.90 13.63 -3.02
CA ARG A 145 5.34 14.39 -4.21
C ARG A 145 4.30 15.39 -4.71
N LYS A 146 3.02 15.14 -4.47
CA LYS A 146 1.95 16.11 -4.78
C LYS A 146 1.83 17.24 -3.75
N GLY A 147 2.83 17.43 -2.90
CA GLY A 147 2.86 18.45 -1.84
C GLY A 147 1.85 18.19 -0.70
N ARG A 148 1.44 16.94 -0.50
CA ARG A 148 0.41 16.60 0.48
C ARG A 148 1.04 16.03 1.74
N ARG A 149 0.92 16.77 2.84
CA ARG A 149 1.43 16.35 4.15
C ARG A 149 0.38 15.57 4.96
N VAL A 150 -0.88 16.00 4.97
CA VAL A 150 -1.95 15.31 5.71
C VAL A 150 -2.41 14.06 4.94
N PRO A 151 -2.38 12.86 5.56
CA PRO A 151 -2.77 11.62 4.90
C PRO A 151 -4.29 11.53 4.68
N SER A 152 -4.70 10.86 3.60
CA SER A 152 -6.09 10.40 3.42
C SER A 152 -6.24 8.96 3.94
N GLY A 153 -7.43 8.37 3.80
CA GLY A 153 -7.71 7.02 4.32
C GLY A 153 -6.68 5.96 3.91
N ILE A 154 -6.35 5.87 2.60
CA ILE A 154 -5.38 4.89 2.08
C ILE A 154 -3.98 5.14 2.65
N GLN A 155 -3.50 6.40 2.66
CA GLN A 155 -2.19 6.74 3.18
C GLN A 155 -2.13 6.55 4.70
N ARG A 156 -3.23 6.79 5.43
CA ARG A 156 -3.31 6.52 6.87
C ARG A 156 -3.12 5.03 7.15
N VAL A 157 -3.79 4.15 6.40
CA VAL A 157 -3.59 2.69 6.54
C VAL A 157 -2.12 2.31 6.30
N GLN A 158 -1.48 2.88 5.28
CA GLN A 158 -0.06 2.62 5.01
C GLN A 158 0.82 3.06 6.19
N LEU A 159 0.63 4.27 6.72
CA LEU A 159 1.40 4.78 7.86
C LEU A 159 1.22 3.92 9.11
N GLU A 160 -0.02 3.56 9.45
CA GLU A 160 -0.34 2.77 10.64
C GLU A 160 0.22 1.34 10.54
N VAL A 161 0.00 0.67 9.41
CA VAL A 161 0.49 -0.70 9.18
C VAL A 161 2.01 -0.75 9.19
N VAL A 162 2.67 0.17 8.49
CA VAL A 162 4.14 0.16 8.38
C VAL A 162 4.79 0.50 9.71
N ALA A 163 4.30 1.51 10.44
CA ALA A 163 4.85 1.85 11.75
C ALA A 163 4.75 0.67 12.73
N ALA A 164 3.65 -0.07 12.70
CA ALA A 164 3.48 -1.27 13.52
C ALA A 164 4.35 -2.44 13.03
N ALA A 165 4.47 -2.63 11.71
CA ALA A 165 5.28 -3.68 11.11
C ALA A 165 6.78 -3.53 11.42
N LEU A 166 7.28 -2.30 11.45
CA LEU A 166 8.68 -2.00 11.77
C LEU A 166 9.05 -2.29 13.24
N CYS A 167 8.04 -2.40 14.12
CA CYS A 167 8.26 -2.79 15.52
C CYS A 167 8.39 -4.32 15.72
N ARG A 168 8.23 -5.13 14.68
CA ARG A 168 8.35 -6.59 14.77
C ARG A 168 9.82 -7.02 14.94
N PRO A 169 10.07 -8.21 15.53
CA PRO A 169 11.44 -8.75 15.67
C PRO A 169 12.17 -8.87 14.33
N VAL A 170 11.46 -9.19 13.25
CA VAL A 170 11.96 -9.19 11.87
C VAL A 170 11.09 -8.19 11.09
N PRO A 171 11.56 -6.94 10.95
CA PRO A 171 10.80 -5.92 10.23
C PRO A 171 10.84 -6.18 8.71
N PRO A 172 9.77 -5.81 7.98
CA PRO A 172 9.78 -5.89 6.53
C PRO A 172 10.70 -4.84 5.91
N VAL A 173 11.17 -5.11 4.71
CA VAL A 173 11.85 -4.10 3.88
C VAL A 173 10.80 -3.17 3.28
N LEU A 174 11.07 -1.87 3.30
CA LEU A 174 10.21 -0.87 2.66
C LEU A 174 10.77 -0.47 1.31
N CYS A 175 9.87 -0.21 0.35
CA CYS A 175 10.27 0.27 -0.96
C CYS A 175 9.22 1.22 -1.57
N ALA A 176 9.65 1.99 -2.56
CA ALA A 176 8.76 2.79 -3.39
C ALA A 176 9.32 2.94 -4.81
N MET A 177 8.45 3.23 -5.78
CA MET A 177 8.82 3.52 -7.15
C MET A 177 9.05 5.01 -7.37
N PRO A 178 10.09 5.42 -8.12
CA PRO A 178 10.26 6.78 -8.59
C PRO A 178 9.10 7.22 -9.49
N ALA A 179 8.93 8.53 -9.67
CA ALA A 179 7.91 9.06 -10.59
C ALA A 179 8.12 8.62 -12.04
N ALA A 180 9.38 8.48 -12.45
CA ALA A 180 9.75 8.01 -13.79
C ALA A 180 9.62 6.50 -13.99
N GLY A 181 9.26 5.72 -12.96
CA GLY A 181 9.28 4.25 -13.00
C GLY A 181 10.70 3.68 -12.88
N GLY A 182 10.97 2.53 -13.47
CA GLY A 182 12.31 1.91 -13.48
C GLY A 182 12.60 1.01 -12.26
N GLY A 183 11.57 0.46 -11.62
CA GLY A 183 11.67 -0.47 -10.49
C GLY A 183 11.59 0.21 -9.13
N TRP A 184 11.51 -0.60 -8.09
CA TRP A 184 11.42 -0.11 -6.73
C TRP A 184 12.79 0.31 -6.19
N ARG A 185 12.80 1.27 -5.28
CA ARG A 185 13.96 1.73 -4.51
C ARG A 185 13.73 1.43 -3.05
N ARG A 186 14.79 1.19 -2.30
CA ARG A 186 14.69 1.01 -0.86
C ARG A 186 14.24 2.31 -0.19
N TRP A 187 13.30 2.21 0.73
CA TRP A 187 12.90 3.30 1.61
C TRP A 187 13.42 3.01 3.02
N PRO A 188 14.42 3.73 3.54
CA PRO A 188 14.97 3.49 4.87
C PRO A 188 13.90 3.64 5.96
N ALA A 189 13.89 2.71 6.93
CA ALA A 189 12.91 2.73 8.03
C ALA A 189 13.00 4.00 8.87
N ALA A 190 14.21 4.52 9.09
CA ALA A 190 14.42 5.77 9.82
C ALA A 190 13.74 6.97 9.13
N LEU A 191 13.90 7.08 7.81
CA LEU A 191 13.25 8.13 7.01
C LEU A 191 11.73 7.96 7.04
N PHE A 192 11.23 6.72 7.00
CA PHE A 192 9.79 6.47 7.15
C PHE A 192 9.28 6.98 8.51
N HIS A 193 9.96 6.66 9.61
CA HIS A 193 9.56 7.12 10.95
C HIS A 193 9.56 8.65 11.07
N ARG A 194 10.56 9.32 10.48
CA ARG A 194 10.61 10.78 10.43
C ARG A 194 9.44 11.37 9.65
N ILE A 195 9.15 10.84 8.47
CA ILE A 195 8.03 11.28 7.62
C ILE A 195 6.69 11.01 8.31
N ASP A 196 6.47 9.82 8.88
CA ASP A 196 5.25 9.48 9.63
C ASP A 196 5.01 10.46 10.77
N HIS A 197 6.04 10.72 11.59
CA HIS A 197 5.98 11.69 12.68
C HIS A 197 5.58 13.08 12.18
N LEU A 198 6.26 13.59 11.14
CA LEU A 198 6.01 14.92 10.60
C LEU A 198 4.63 15.05 9.94
N MET A 199 4.14 14.01 9.29
CA MET A 199 2.77 13.97 8.72
C MET A 199 1.70 14.03 9.81
N ARG A 200 1.94 13.41 10.94
CA ARG A 200 0.99 13.36 12.07
C ARG A 200 1.02 14.63 12.92
N LEU A 201 2.19 15.25 13.06
CA LEU A 201 2.40 16.42 13.90
C LEU A 201 1.82 17.70 13.30
N GLY A 202 1.93 17.87 11.99
CA GLY A 202 1.60 19.13 11.34
C GLY A 202 0.97 18.99 9.96
N ALA A 203 0.46 20.09 9.44
CA ALA A 203 -0.20 20.16 8.14
C ALA A 203 0.47 21.11 7.16
N ASP A 204 1.44 21.92 7.61
CA ASP A 204 2.12 22.91 6.79
C ASP A 204 3.13 22.24 5.85
N PRO A 205 2.94 22.33 4.51
CA PRO A 205 3.85 21.72 3.54
C PRO A 205 5.17 22.49 3.36
N VAL A 206 5.30 23.71 3.90
CA VAL A 206 6.53 24.51 3.81
C VAL A 206 7.40 24.45 5.06
N ASP A 207 6.96 23.70 6.07
CA ASP A 207 7.73 23.42 7.29
C ASP A 207 9.12 22.86 6.95
N PRO A 208 10.24 23.49 7.40
CA PRO A 208 11.59 23.10 7.00
C PRO A 208 11.91 21.61 7.26
N PRO A 209 11.66 21.02 8.47
CA PRO A 209 11.94 19.61 8.69
C PRO A 209 11.17 18.67 7.74
N TRP A 210 9.95 19.07 7.35
CA TRP A 210 9.18 18.32 6.36
C TRP A 210 9.81 18.38 4.97
N ARG A 211 10.21 19.57 4.53
CA ARG A 211 10.86 19.75 3.22
C ARG A 211 12.17 18.98 3.10
N ASP A 212 12.98 19.00 4.18
CA ASP A 212 14.25 18.27 4.23
C ASP A 212 14.03 16.75 4.15
N ALA A 213 13.04 16.23 4.88
CA ALA A 213 12.69 14.80 4.81
C ALA A 213 12.15 14.39 3.43
N VAL A 214 11.37 15.28 2.76
CA VAL A 214 10.86 15.03 1.40
C VAL A 214 12.00 15.07 0.38
N ALA A 215 12.93 16.02 0.48
CA ALA A 215 14.10 16.09 -0.41
C ALA A 215 14.94 14.82 -0.30
N LEU A 216 15.20 14.38 0.93
CA LEU A 216 15.94 13.13 1.15
C LEU A 216 15.21 11.90 0.59
N LEU A 217 13.86 11.86 0.65
CA LEU A 217 13.09 10.79 0.02
C LEU A 217 13.29 10.79 -1.50
N GLU A 218 13.30 11.93 -2.15
CA GLU A 218 13.54 12.02 -3.60
C GLU A 218 14.97 11.55 -3.95
N ASP A 219 15.97 11.96 -3.17
CA ASP A 219 17.36 11.49 -3.35
C ASP A 219 17.45 9.96 -3.23
N MET A 220 16.78 9.35 -2.25
CA MET A 220 16.72 7.89 -2.09
C MET A 220 15.99 7.19 -3.25
N LEU A 221 15.04 7.86 -3.89
CA LEU A 221 14.33 7.31 -5.04
C LEU A 221 15.14 7.40 -6.35
N ASP A 222 16.24 8.14 -6.38
CA ASP A 222 17.20 8.18 -7.49
C ASP A 222 18.29 7.11 -7.37
N GLU A 223 18.41 6.43 -6.23
CA GLU A 223 19.34 5.32 -6.00
C GLU A 223 19.07 4.11 -6.93
N PRO A 224 20.01 3.15 -7.06
CA PRO A 224 19.81 1.95 -7.87
C PRO A 224 18.57 1.14 -7.49
N PRO A 225 17.97 0.38 -8.45
CA PRO A 225 16.82 -0.46 -8.18
C PRO A 225 17.08 -1.50 -7.09
N LEU A 226 16.09 -1.69 -6.22
CA LEU A 226 16.09 -2.75 -5.20
C LEU A 226 16.08 -4.12 -5.87
N ALA A 227 17.07 -4.96 -5.56
CA ALA A 227 17.05 -6.37 -5.91
C ALA A 227 16.19 -7.16 -4.91
N PHE A 228 15.47 -8.17 -5.40
CA PHE A 228 14.66 -9.07 -4.58
C PHE A 228 15.33 -10.45 -4.48
N SER A 229 15.34 -11.02 -3.29
CA SER A 229 15.77 -12.41 -3.09
C SER A 229 14.76 -13.39 -3.68
N PRO A 230 15.19 -14.60 -4.09
CA PRO A 230 14.28 -15.64 -4.55
C PRO A 230 13.15 -15.93 -3.55
N GLY A 231 11.90 -15.93 -4.04
CA GLY A 231 10.74 -16.17 -3.19
C GLY A 231 10.29 -14.99 -2.33
N GLY A 232 10.86 -13.80 -2.54
CA GLY A 232 10.39 -12.56 -1.91
C GLY A 232 8.92 -12.28 -2.21
N VAL A 233 8.23 -11.56 -1.30
CA VAL A 233 6.82 -11.24 -1.40
C VAL A 233 6.64 -9.73 -1.38
N LEU A 234 6.17 -9.15 -2.49
CA LEU A 234 5.83 -7.73 -2.57
C LEU A 234 4.37 -7.53 -2.18
N VAL A 235 4.14 -6.71 -1.17
CA VAL A 235 2.80 -6.29 -0.76
C VAL A 235 2.60 -4.83 -1.14
N SER A 236 1.78 -4.57 -2.16
CA SER A 236 1.39 -3.20 -2.53
C SER A 236 0.33 -2.70 -1.56
N LEU A 237 0.70 -1.78 -0.66
CA LEU A 237 -0.18 -1.28 0.41
C LEU A 237 -1.15 -0.19 -0.05
N GLY A 238 -0.91 0.45 -1.18
CA GLY A 238 -1.71 1.56 -1.66
C GLY A 238 -2.18 1.40 -3.11
N GLY A 239 -2.55 2.52 -3.74
CA GLY A 239 -3.14 2.59 -5.07
C GLY A 239 -2.15 2.39 -6.21
N SER A 240 -1.68 1.15 -6.43
CA SER A 240 -0.74 0.84 -7.53
C SER A 240 -1.33 1.04 -8.95
N TRP A 241 -2.65 1.23 -9.09
CA TRP A 241 -3.29 1.55 -10.37
C TRP A 241 -2.91 2.92 -10.95
N GLY A 242 -2.38 3.81 -10.12
CA GLY A 242 -1.88 5.12 -10.53
C GLY A 242 -0.40 5.18 -10.84
N GLN A 243 0.33 4.07 -10.68
CA GLN A 243 1.77 4.01 -10.88
C GLN A 243 2.10 3.64 -12.32
N PRO A 244 2.93 4.44 -13.03
CA PRO A 244 3.40 4.07 -14.35
C PRO A 244 4.23 2.79 -14.26
N ASP A 245 4.13 1.94 -15.26
CA ASP A 245 4.94 0.72 -15.44
C ASP A 245 4.90 -0.32 -14.30
N HIS A 246 4.06 -0.15 -13.27
CA HIS A 246 3.99 -1.07 -12.12
C HIS A 246 3.91 -2.55 -12.56
N LEU A 247 3.02 -2.85 -13.51
CA LEU A 247 2.86 -4.22 -14.01
C LEU A 247 4.07 -4.72 -14.80
N ALA A 248 4.73 -3.83 -15.54
CA ALA A 248 5.95 -4.17 -16.27
C ALA A 248 7.10 -4.49 -15.31
N GLN A 249 7.29 -3.66 -14.28
CA GLN A 249 8.30 -3.87 -13.25
C GLN A 249 8.03 -5.15 -12.44
N LEU A 250 6.76 -5.41 -12.10
CA LEU A 250 6.36 -6.65 -11.43
C LEU A 250 6.70 -7.89 -12.27
N ARG A 251 6.43 -7.85 -13.58
CA ARG A 251 6.78 -8.94 -14.50
C ARG A 251 8.29 -9.17 -14.57
N GLN A 252 9.08 -8.08 -14.63
CA GLN A 252 10.55 -8.15 -14.63
C GLN A 252 11.09 -8.76 -13.34
N ALA A 253 10.65 -8.24 -12.17
CA ALA A 253 11.08 -8.76 -10.88
C ALA A 253 10.67 -10.24 -10.70
N ARG A 254 9.47 -10.62 -11.16
CA ARG A 254 9.02 -12.03 -11.16
C ARG A 254 9.90 -12.91 -12.03
N ALA A 255 10.30 -12.45 -13.21
CA ALA A 255 11.19 -13.19 -14.11
C ALA A 255 12.61 -13.33 -13.53
N ALA A 256 13.13 -12.30 -12.88
CA ALA A 256 14.48 -12.26 -12.33
C ALA A 256 14.64 -13.06 -11.02
N SER A 257 13.67 -12.99 -10.11
CA SER A 257 13.79 -13.55 -8.75
C SER A 257 12.64 -14.47 -8.32
N GLY A 258 11.64 -14.68 -9.17
CA GLY A 258 10.42 -15.41 -8.76
C GLY A 258 9.56 -14.64 -7.76
N LEU A 259 9.67 -13.31 -7.72
CA LEU A 259 8.92 -12.44 -6.81
C LEU A 259 7.43 -12.75 -6.83
N ARG A 260 6.82 -12.89 -5.67
CA ARG A 260 5.37 -13.04 -5.48
C ARG A 260 4.73 -11.69 -5.19
N HIS A 261 3.49 -11.49 -5.65
CA HIS A 261 2.75 -10.24 -5.47
C HIS A 261 1.42 -10.47 -4.77
N VAL A 262 1.23 -9.76 -3.65
CA VAL A 262 0.01 -9.82 -2.83
C VAL A 262 -0.47 -8.40 -2.56
N PRO A 263 -1.35 -7.81 -3.39
CA PRO A 263 -1.86 -6.46 -3.19
C PRO A 263 -2.86 -6.39 -2.03
N LEU A 264 -2.87 -5.25 -1.32
CA LEU A 264 -3.91 -4.86 -0.38
C LEU A 264 -5.04 -4.12 -1.12
N LEU A 265 -6.21 -4.73 -1.19
CA LEU A 265 -7.38 -4.18 -1.83
C LEU A 265 -8.18 -3.35 -0.81
N HIS A 266 -8.21 -2.02 -1.02
CA HIS A 266 -8.92 -1.10 -0.15
C HIS A 266 -10.43 -1.08 -0.42
N ASP A 267 -10.82 -1.03 -1.68
CA ASP A 267 -12.23 -1.06 -2.12
C ASP A 267 -12.31 -1.37 -3.62
N CYS A 268 -13.53 -1.46 -4.13
CA CYS A 268 -13.82 -1.54 -5.55
C CYS A 268 -14.65 -0.32 -6.05
N ALA A 269 -14.58 0.81 -5.35
CA ALA A 269 -15.38 1.99 -5.66
C ALA A 269 -15.34 2.43 -7.13
N PRO A 270 -14.19 2.47 -7.84
CA PRO A 270 -14.18 2.86 -9.24
C PRO A 270 -14.94 1.93 -10.19
N LEU A 271 -15.23 0.71 -9.77
CA LEU A 271 -16.04 -0.25 -10.56
C LEU A 271 -17.48 -0.36 -10.09
N VAL A 272 -17.75 -0.08 -8.82
CA VAL A 272 -19.10 -0.20 -8.21
C VAL A 272 -19.88 1.09 -8.30
N VAL A 273 -19.21 2.22 -8.09
CA VAL A 273 -19.81 3.58 -8.13
C VAL A 273 -18.96 4.52 -9.00
N PRO A 274 -18.77 4.18 -10.30
CA PRO A 274 -17.88 4.91 -11.21
C PRO A 274 -18.28 6.38 -11.40
N GLU A 275 -19.57 6.71 -11.23
CA GLU A 275 -20.12 8.07 -11.31
C GLU A 275 -19.51 9.02 -10.28
N HIS A 276 -18.99 8.50 -9.17
CA HIS A 276 -18.32 9.28 -8.12
C HIS A 276 -16.79 9.41 -8.33
N CYS A 277 -16.25 8.82 -9.39
CA CYS A 277 -14.82 8.81 -9.66
C CYS A 277 -14.49 9.57 -10.96
N PRO A 278 -13.28 10.17 -11.10
CA PRO A 278 -12.81 10.67 -12.38
C PRO A 278 -12.67 9.54 -13.40
N ALA A 279 -13.05 9.78 -14.65
CA ALA A 279 -13.01 8.79 -15.72
C ALA A 279 -11.61 8.13 -15.89
N GLY A 280 -10.52 8.92 -15.78
CA GLY A 280 -9.16 8.40 -15.83
C GLY A 280 -8.84 7.45 -14.68
N THR A 281 -9.33 7.72 -13.47
CA THR A 281 -9.19 6.82 -12.32
C THR A 281 -9.93 5.52 -12.55
N VAL A 282 -11.17 5.59 -13.05
CA VAL A 282 -11.98 4.40 -13.37
C VAL A 282 -11.26 3.50 -14.38
N GLY A 283 -10.76 4.08 -15.49
CA GLY A 283 -10.05 3.33 -16.52
C GLY A 283 -8.74 2.70 -16.03
N ASN A 284 -7.94 3.44 -15.24
CA ASN A 284 -6.72 2.92 -14.64
C ASN A 284 -7.01 1.77 -13.66
N TYR A 285 -8.04 1.96 -12.82
CA TYR A 285 -8.46 0.94 -11.87
C TYR A 285 -8.99 -0.32 -12.57
N ALA A 286 -9.79 -0.17 -13.66
CA ALA A 286 -10.31 -1.29 -14.42
C ALA A 286 -9.18 -2.16 -15.01
N ARG A 287 -8.12 -1.53 -15.58
CA ARG A 287 -6.94 -2.25 -16.07
C ARG A 287 -6.19 -2.95 -14.93
N TRP A 288 -5.94 -2.23 -13.85
CA TRP A 288 -5.25 -2.79 -12.69
C TRP A 288 -6.03 -3.98 -12.10
N PHE A 289 -7.35 -3.83 -11.91
CA PHE A 289 -8.22 -4.89 -11.40
C PHE A 289 -8.18 -6.15 -12.27
N ALA A 290 -8.29 -5.98 -13.60
CA ALA A 290 -8.19 -7.11 -14.53
C ALA A 290 -6.87 -7.87 -14.35
N ASN A 291 -5.78 -7.15 -14.13
CA ASN A 291 -4.46 -7.74 -13.96
C ASN A 291 -4.30 -8.45 -12.61
N ILE A 292 -4.70 -7.86 -11.50
CA ILE A 292 -4.62 -8.54 -10.20
C ILE A 292 -5.56 -9.75 -10.15
N ALA A 293 -6.70 -9.70 -10.82
CA ALA A 293 -7.64 -10.81 -10.92
C ALA A 293 -7.04 -12.07 -11.54
N LEU A 294 -6.06 -11.91 -12.45
CA LEU A 294 -5.38 -13.03 -13.11
C LEU A 294 -3.98 -13.31 -12.55
N HIS A 295 -3.25 -12.30 -12.09
CA HIS A 295 -1.81 -12.39 -11.83
C HIS A 295 -1.39 -12.29 -10.37
N ALA A 296 -2.26 -11.84 -9.45
CA ALA A 296 -1.91 -11.79 -8.05
C ALA A 296 -1.71 -13.21 -7.49
N ASP A 297 -0.66 -13.40 -6.69
CA ASP A 297 -0.41 -14.67 -6.00
C ASP A 297 -1.35 -14.83 -4.78
N GLY A 298 -2.01 -13.76 -4.38
CA GLY A 298 -3.07 -13.69 -3.38
C GLY A 298 -3.58 -12.26 -3.28
N VAL A 299 -4.70 -12.05 -2.62
CA VAL A 299 -5.27 -10.71 -2.40
C VAL A 299 -5.62 -10.54 -0.93
N LEU A 300 -5.14 -9.46 -0.32
CA LEU A 300 -5.56 -9.02 1.00
C LEU A 300 -6.71 -8.02 0.83
N ALA A 301 -7.83 -8.25 1.49
CA ALA A 301 -8.97 -7.34 1.49
C ALA A 301 -9.13 -6.73 2.89
N ILE A 302 -9.40 -5.42 2.97
CA ILE A 302 -9.52 -4.73 4.26
C ILE A 302 -10.84 -5.01 5.00
N SER A 303 -11.80 -5.66 4.33
CA SER A 303 -13.10 -6.07 4.90
C SER A 303 -13.63 -7.32 4.21
N ARG A 304 -14.64 -7.95 4.81
CA ARG A 304 -15.39 -9.04 4.17
C ARG A 304 -16.18 -8.50 2.97
N ALA A 305 -16.76 -7.31 3.11
CA ALA A 305 -17.48 -6.67 2.03
C ALA A 305 -16.58 -6.46 0.80
N THR A 306 -15.37 -5.94 0.98
CA THR A 306 -14.40 -5.75 -0.12
C THR A 306 -13.96 -7.09 -0.74
N ARG A 307 -13.75 -8.13 0.08
CA ARG A 307 -13.42 -9.47 -0.42
C ARG A 307 -14.55 -10.04 -1.29
N ASP A 308 -15.78 -9.95 -0.83
CA ASP A 308 -16.93 -10.53 -1.51
C ASP A 308 -17.24 -9.76 -2.80
N GLU A 309 -17.03 -8.43 -2.81
CA GLU A 309 -17.09 -7.59 -4.00
C GLU A 309 -16.02 -7.99 -5.03
N PHE A 310 -14.77 -8.20 -4.59
CA PHE A 310 -13.71 -8.70 -5.47
C PHE A 310 -14.09 -10.03 -6.12
N ARG A 311 -14.65 -10.97 -5.36
CA ARG A 311 -15.10 -12.28 -5.88
C ARG A 311 -16.18 -12.14 -6.94
N ARG A 312 -17.18 -11.30 -6.67
CA ARG A 312 -18.27 -11.05 -7.60
C ARG A 312 -17.77 -10.45 -8.91
N LEU A 313 -16.91 -9.43 -8.83
CA LEU A 313 -16.31 -8.78 -10.00
C LEU A 313 -15.35 -9.72 -10.76
N HIS A 314 -14.57 -10.53 -10.04
CA HIS A 314 -13.71 -11.56 -10.63
C HIS A 314 -14.51 -12.57 -11.43
N GLN A 315 -15.59 -13.10 -10.86
CA GLN A 315 -16.46 -14.10 -11.52
C GLN A 315 -17.08 -13.54 -12.80
N SER A 316 -17.47 -12.26 -12.79
CA SER A 316 -17.96 -11.57 -13.98
C SER A 316 -16.89 -11.38 -15.05
N LEU A 317 -15.64 -11.09 -14.63
CA LEU A 317 -14.52 -10.84 -15.55
C LEU A 317 -13.93 -12.11 -16.15
N LEU A 318 -13.79 -13.15 -15.33
CA LEU A 318 -13.09 -14.41 -15.65
C LEU A 318 -13.98 -15.61 -15.28
N PRO A 319 -15.13 -15.78 -15.95
CA PRO A 319 -16.04 -16.88 -15.65
C PRO A 319 -15.35 -18.22 -15.84
N GLY A 320 -15.51 -19.12 -14.87
CA GLY A 320 -14.92 -20.46 -14.88
C GLY A 320 -13.47 -20.54 -14.36
N LEU A 321 -12.81 -19.40 -14.06
CA LEU A 321 -11.53 -19.40 -13.36
C LEU A 321 -11.72 -19.12 -11.87
N PRO A 322 -11.04 -19.84 -10.96
CA PRO A 322 -11.06 -19.51 -9.55
C PRO A 322 -10.32 -18.19 -9.30
N PRO A 323 -10.82 -17.36 -8.39
CA PRO A 323 -10.10 -16.16 -8.00
C PRO A 323 -8.80 -16.49 -7.25
N PRO A 324 -7.79 -15.63 -7.27
CA PRO A 324 -6.63 -15.73 -6.38
C PRO A 324 -7.07 -15.95 -4.93
N ALA A 325 -6.30 -16.70 -4.15
CA ALA A 325 -6.59 -16.91 -2.72
C ALA A 325 -6.65 -15.57 -1.97
N GLN A 326 -7.56 -15.45 -1.01
CA GLN A 326 -7.83 -14.18 -0.33
C GLN A 326 -7.75 -14.32 1.18
N ALA A 327 -7.30 -13.26 1.84
CA ALA A 327 -7.41 -13.10 3.29
C ALA A 327 -8.03 -11.73 3.62
N VAL A 328 -8.80 -11.68 4.71
CA VAL A 328 -9.38 -10.43 5.21
C VAL A 328 -8.51 -9.91 6.34
N VAL A 329 -8.02 -8.68 6.19
CA VAL A 329 -7.26 -7.93 7.20
C VAL A 329 -8.14 -6.78 7.66
N ARG A 330 -8.89 -6.98 8.74
CA ARG A 330 -9.83 -5.96 9.21
C ARG A 330 -9.08 -4.77 9.79
N LEU A 331 -9.50 -3.56 9.42
CA LEU A 331 -8.92 -2.32 9.94
C LEU A 331 -9.61 -1.86 11.25
N ASP A 332 -10.10 -2.80 12.04
CA ASP A 332 -10.79 -2.54 13.30
C ASP A 332 -9.79 -2.27 14.44
N ALA A 333 -9.02 -1.20 14.28
CA ALA A 333 -7.95 -0.85 15.20
C ALA A 333 -8.17 0.53 15.86
N THR A 334 -7.67 0.65 17.09
CA THR A 334 -7.62 1.95 17.79
C THR A 334 -6.56 2.83 17.11
N PRO A 335 -6.90 4.09 16.75
CA PRO A 335 -5.92 5.04 16.23
C PRO A 335 -4.73 5.22 17.18
N ARG A 336 -3.53 5.37 16.64
CA ARG A 336 -2.37 5.72 17.46
C ARG A 336 -2.60 7.08 18.14
N PRO A 337 -2.16 7.27 19.39
CA PRO A 337 -2.24 8.55 20.06
C PRO A 337 -1.45 9.61 19.27
N PRO A 338 -1.83 10.90 19.36
CA PRO A 338 -1.02 11.98 18.79
C PRO A 338 0.42 11.94 19.31
N PRO A 339 1.41 12.39 18.51
CA PRO A 339 2.81 12.42 18.92
C PRO A 339 3.00 13.15 20.26
N ALA A 340 3.93 12.67 21.07
CA ALA A 340 4.30 13.33 22.33
C ALA A 340 4.85 14.73 22.04
N GLY A 341 4.58 15.69 22.94
CA GLY A 341 5.06 17.08 22.77
C GLY A 341 4.23 17.92 21.77
N ALA A 342 3.24 17.34 21.09
CA ALA A 342 2.32 18.14 20.28
C ALA A 342 1.59 19.14 21.20
N ALA A 343 1.79 20.42 20.96
CA ALA A 343 1.04 21.47 21.65
C ALA A 343 -0.47 21.25 21.38
N PRO A 344 -1.34 21.40 22.41
CA PRO A 344 -2.76 21.33 22.15
C PRO A 344 -3.11 22.39 21.11
N PRO A 345 -3.69 21.96 19.97
CA PRO A 345 -3.96 22.90 18.87
C PRO A 345 -4.96 23.95 19.35
N ALA A 346 -4.72 25.20 19.00
CA ALA A 346 -5.71 26.26 19.20
C ALA A 346 -7.01 25.88 18.52
N ALA A 347 -8.11 25.87 19.25
CA ALA A 347 -9.43 25.62 18.66
C ALA A 347 -9.64 26.59 17.47
N PRO A 348 -10.08 26.10 16.30
CA PRO A 348 -10.42 26.96 15.17
C PRO A 348 -11.37 28.08 15.61
N ARG A 349 -11.26 29.26 15.00
CA ARG A 349 -12.12 30.43 15.35
C ARG A 349 -13.60 30.03 15.38
N ALA A 350 -14.01 29.20 14.43
CA ALA A 350 -15.37 28.67 14.32
C ALA A 350 -15.85 27.91 15.56
N LEU A 351 -14.95 27.27 16.31
CA LEU A 351 -15.28 26.48 17.51
C LEU A 351 -15.02 27.24 18.83
N ARG A 352 -14.45 28.45 18.78
CA ARG A 352 -14.16 29.26 19.98
C ARG A 352 -15.41 29.77 20.69
N ALA A 353 -16.56 29.76 20.03
CA ALA A 353 -17.84 30.17 20.62
C ALA A 353 -18.41 29.15 21.64
N GLY A 354 -17.75 27.99 21.84
CA GLY A 354 -18.15 26.99 22.82
C GLY A 354 -19.48 26.29 22.49
N ARG A 355 -19.97 26.40 21.26
CA ARG A 355 -21.19 25.73 20.83
C ARG A 355 -20.98 24.23 20.68
N PRO A 356 -21.96 23.39 21.04
CA PRO A 356 -21.89 21.97 20.75
C PRO A 356 -21.85 21.73 19.22
N PHE A 357 -21.17 20.67 18.80
CA PHE A 357 -21.03 20.35 17.37
C PHE A 357 -21.13 18.85 17.09
N VAL A 358 -21.56 18.53 15.87
CA VAL A 358 -21.48 17.20 15.26
C VAL A 358 -20.30 17.17 14.31
N LEU A 359 -19.53 16.09 14.31
CA LEU A 359 -18.32 15.97 13.51
C LEU A 359 -18.53 15.05 12.31
N PHE A 360 -18.11 15.52 11.11
CA PHE A 360 -18.13 14.74 9.87
C PHE A 360 -16.71 14.73 9.25
N VAL A 361 -16.00 13.61 9.41
CA VAL A 361 -14.63 13.45 8.90
C VAL A 361 -14.67 12.71 7.57
N ALA A 362 -14.50 13.45 6.48
CA ALA A 362 -14.46 12.91 5.12
C ALA A 362 -13.94 13.95 4.14
N THR A 363 -13.25 13.53 3.09
CA THR A 363 -13.02 14.36 1.90
C THR A 363 -14.38 14.85 1.37
N VAL A 364 -14.50 16.13 1.08
CA VAL A 364 -15.71 16.68 0.48
C VAL A 364 -15.77 16.25 -0.98
N GLU A 365 -16.41 15.11 -1.24
CA GLU A 365 -16.52 14.49 -2.56
C GLU A 365 -17.91 13.88 -2.77
N GLY A 366 -18.29 13.64 -4.03
CA GLY A 366 -19.62 13.12 -4.39
C GLY A 366 -19.99 11.85 -3.62
N ARG A 367 -19.08 10.90 -3.51
CA ARG A 367 -19.30 9.63 -2.81
C ARG A 367 -19.60 9.77 -1.32
N LYS A 368 -19.02 10.78 -0.66
CA LYS A 368 -19.25 11.07 0.78
C LYS A 368 -20.53 11.86 1.02
N ASN A 369 -21.19 12.25 -0.04
CA ASN A 369 -22.54 12.82 -0.08
C ASN A 369 -22.78 13.95 0.96
N HIS A 370 -21.86 14.92 1.00
CA HIS A 370 -22.00 16.12 1.83
C HIS A 370 -23.26 16.92 1.45
N LEU A 371 -23.69 16.83 0.18
CA LEU A 371 -24.89 17.52 -0.29
C LEU A 371 -26.13 17.13 0.54
N MET A 372 -26.38 15.82 0.66
CA MET A 372 -27.51 15.30 1.45
C MET A 372 -27.40 15.70 2.94
N VAL A 373 -26.19 15.71 3.50
CA VAL A 373 -25.95 16.14 4.88
C VAL A 373 -26.28 17.63 5.06
N PHE A 374 -25.87 18.48 4.13
CA PHE A 374 -26.17 19.92 4.19
C PHE A 374 -27.65 20.20 4.00
N GLN A 375 -28.36 19.46 3.16
CA GLN A 375 -29.79 19.51 3.00
C GLN A 375 -30.53 19.11 4.29
N ALA A 376 -30.12 17.99 4.91
CA ALA A 376 -30.61 17.55 6.21
C ALA A 376 -30.37 18.59 7.30
N TRP A 377 -29.19 19.22 7.33
CA TRP A 377 -28.86 20.28 8.29
C TRP A 377 -29.75 21.51 8.10
N LEU A 378 -29.99 21.92 6.85
CA LEU A 378 -30.87 23.02 6.51
C LEU A 378 -32.31 22.74 6.96
N THR A 379 -32.78 21.51 6.75
CA THR A 379 -34.10 21.04 7.18
C THR A 379 -34.23 21.12 8.72
N LEU A 380 -33.21 20.66 9.47
CA LEU A 380 -33.22 20.72 10.93
C LEU A 380 -33.18 22.14 11.46
N LEU A 381 -32.35 23.02 10.89
CA LEU A 381 -32.28 24.45 11.28
C LEU A 381 -33.64 25.14 11.09
N ARG A 382 -34.35 24.86 10.02
CA ARG A 382 -35.68 25.43 9.74
C ARG A 382 -36.79 24.87 10.64
N ARG A 383 -36.68 23.58 11.03
CA ARG A 383 -37.68 22.91 11.89
C ARG A 383 -37.48 23.21 13.38
N LEU A 384 -36.28 23.13 13.86
CA LEU A 384 -35.96 23.20 15.29
C LEU A 384 -35.43 24.58 15.73
N GLY A 385 -35.02 25.41 14.78
CA GLY A 385 -34.39 26.69 15.01
C GLY A 385 -32.91 26.61 15.32
N THR A 386 -32.22 27.73 15.13
CA THR A 386 -30.74 27.84 15.25
C THR A 386 -30.21 27.62 16.66
N ALA A 387 -31.03 27.76 17.70
CA ALA A 387 -30.65 27.57 19.10
C ALA A 387 -30.54 26.08 19.46
N ALA A 388 -31.43 25.23 18.92
CA ALA A 388 -31.50 23.81 19.21
C ALA A 388 -30.52 22.96 18.38
N VAL A 389 -30.20 23.38 17.15
CA VAL A 389 -29.33 22.61 16.25
C VAL A 389 -27.86 22.93 16.56
N PRO A 390 -26.97 21.93 16.80
CA PRO A 390 -25.56 22.15 16.98
C PRO A 390 -24.87 22.61 15.68
N ASP A 391 -23.63 23.03 15.75
CA ASP A 391 -22.84 23.30 14.56
C ASP A 391 -22.41 21.98 13.89
N LEU A 392 -22.24 21.98 12.57
CA LEU A 392 -21.66 20.86 11.83
C LEU A 392 -20.21 21.19 11.47
N VAL A 393 -19.29 20.37 11.94
CA VAL A 393 -17.86 20.50 11.64
C VAL A 393 -17.47 19.41 10.67
N CYS A 394 -17.15 19.79 9.42
CA CYS A 394 -16.68 18.90 8.40
C CYS A 394 -15.14 19.00 8.33
N VAL A 395 -14.45 17.87 8.47
CA VAL A 395 -13.01 17.78 8.39
C VAL A 395 -12.61 17.01 7.13
N GLY A 396 -12.03 17.71 6.17
CA GLY A 396 -11.55 17.13 4.93
C GLY A 396 -11.29 18.19 3.88
N ARG A 397 -10.45 17.87 2.92
CA ARG A 397 -10.20 18.73 1.76
C ARG A 397 -11.31 18.57 0.72
N SER A 398 -11.41 19.50 -0.20
CA SER A 398 -12.24 19.35 -1.39
C SER A 398 -11.68 18.28 -2.30
N GLY A 399 -12.53 17.36 -2.70
CA GLY A 399 -12.27 16.24 -3.59
C GLY A 399 -13.09 16.34 -4.89
N TRP A 400 -13.35 15.20 -5.48
CA TRP A 400 -14.05 15.10 -6.76
C TRP A 400 -15.55 15.29 -6.60
N ARG A 401 -16.19 16.01 -7.54
CA ARG A 401 -17.64 16.23 -7.57
C ARG A 401 -18.17 16.86 -6.27
N ALA A 402 -17.41 17.81 -5.71
CA ALA A 402 -17.79 18.57 -4.51
C ALA A 402 -18.70 19.76 -4.82
N GLU A 403 -18.82 20.14 -6.10
CA GLU A 403 -19.39 21.43 -6.57
C GLU A 403 -20.81 21.67 -6.07
N ALA A 404 -21.68 20.64 -6.11
CA ALA A 404 -23.06 20.76 -5.67
C ALA A 404 -23.17 21.01 -4.16
N ALA A 405 -22.37 20.31 -3.34
CA ALA A 405 -22.35 20.48 -1.90
C ALA A 405 -21.80 21.87 -1.51
N LEU A 406 -20.70 22.28 -2.12
CA LEU A 406 -20.10 23.60 -1.87
C LEU A 406 -21.03 24.73 -2.35
N GLY A 407 -21.65 24.56 -3.53
CA GLY A 407 -22.63 25.53 -4.06
C GLY A 407 -23.85 25.69 -3.13
N LEU A 408 -24.34 24.63 -2.51
CA LEU A 408 -25.40 24.74 -1.50
C LEU A 408 -24.91 25.51 -0.26
N LEU A 409 -23.71 25.18 0.23
CA LEU A 409 -23.14 25.84 1.40
C LEU A 409 -22.94 27.35 1.18
N ASP A 410 -22.47 27.75 -0.01
CA ASP A 410 -22.22 29.15 -0.34
C ASP A 410 -23.52 29.96 -0.51
N ASN A 411 -24.60 29.33 -1.01
CA ASN A 411 -25.84 30.01 -1.36
C ASN A 411 -26.95 29.90 -0.29
N ALA A 412 -26.79 29.04 0.75
CA ALA A 412 -27.79 28.91 1.82
C ALA A 412 -27.41 29.76 3.04
N PRO A 413 -28.08 30.92 3.28
CA PRO A 413 -27.75 31.80 4.43
C PRO A 413 -27.87 31.09 5.79
N ASP A 414 -28.84 30.17 5.93
CA ASP A 414 -29.05 29.44 7.17
C ASP A 414 -27.89 28.52 7.56
N LEU A 415 -27.09 28.07 6.57
CA LEU A 415 -25.90 27.25 6.80
C LEU A 415 -24.66 28.07 7.18
N ARG A 416 -24.63 29.36 6.85
CA ARG A 416 -23.50 30.22 7.13
C ARG A 416 -23.24 30.34 8.64
N GLY A 417 -21.98 30.09 9.04
CA GLY A 417 -21.60 30.12 10.46
C GLY A 417 -22.15 28.95 11.30
N ARG A 418 -22.81 27.98 10.63
CA ARG A 418 -23.36 26.76 11.25
C ARG A 418 -22.66 25.50 10.73
N VAL A 419 -22.18 25.55 9.49
CA VAL A 419 -21.36 24.51 8.87
C VAL A 419 -19.94 25.03 8.71
N HIS A 420 -18.98 24.32 9.23
CA HIS A 420 -17.56 24.68 9.23
C HIS A 420 -16.75 23.66 8.47
N LEU A 421 -16.09 24.07 7.37
CA LEU A 421 -15.17 23.22 6.63
C LEU A 421 -13.75 23.44 7.14
N LEU A 422 -13.13 22.40 7.71
CA LEU A 422 -11.76 22.42 8.19
C LEU A 422 -10.90 21.55 7.25
N GLN A 423 -9.89 22.17 6.66
CA GLN A 423 -8.94 21.48 5.78
C GLN A 423 -7.57 21.36 6.47
N ASN A 424 -6.78 20.39 6.03
CA ASN A 424 -5.42 20.19 6.53
C ASN A 424 -5.35 20.09 8.07
N VAL A 425 -6.24 19.32 8.66
CA VAL A 425 -6.29 19.08 10.11
C VAL A 425 -5.30 17.99 10.50
N ALA A 426 -4.33 18.35 11.33
CA ALA A 426 -3.35 17.41 11.87
C ALA A 426 -3.97 16.52 12.97
N ASP A 427 -3.35 15.37 13.26
CA ASP A 427 -3.85 14.37 14.20
C ASP A 427 -4.19 14.92 15.62
N PRO A 428 -3.39 15.83 16.24
CA PRO A 428 -3.71 16.37 17.56
C PRO A 428 -5.04 17.13 17.59
N LEU A 429 -5.31 17.92 16.53
CA LEU A 429 -6.58 18.64 16.41
C LEU A 429 -7.72 17.68 16.09
N LEU A 430 -7.52 16.72 15.21
CA LEU A 430 -8.53 15.71 14.85
C LEU A 430 -8.95 14.89 16.08
N ALA A 431 -8.00 14.42 16.89
CA ALA A 431 -8.27 13.71 18.12
C ALA A 431 -9.03 14.59 19.14
N THR A 432 -8.75 15.90 19.18
CA THR A 432 -9.48 16.84 20.02
C THR A 432 -10.92 17.03 19.54
N LEU A 433 -11.14 17.09 18.22
CA LEU A 433 -12.49 17.20 17.64
C LEU A 433 -13.32 15.95 17.95
N TYR A 434 -12.76 14.74 17.77
CA TYR A 434 -13.46 13.50 18.14
C TYR A 434 -13.87 13.48 19.63
N ARG A 435 -12.97 13.86 20.55
CA ARG A 435 -13.26 13.84 21.98
C ARG A 435 -14.35 14.83 22.42
N ASN A 436 -14.51 15.94 21.69
CA ASN A 436 -15.38 17.03 22.09
C ASN A 436 -16.69 17.14 21.28
N CYS A 437 -16.89 16.36 20.22
CA CYS A 437 -18.14 16.36 19.49
C CYS A 437 -19.26 15.68 20.29
N LEU A 438 -20.51 16.02 19.98
CA LEU A 438 -21.68 15.33 20.52
C LEU A 438 -21.77 13.88 20.03
N PHE A 439 -21.57 13.70 18.76
CA PHE A 439 -21.52 12.45 18.03
C PHE A 439 -20.88 12.71 16.66
N THR A 440 -20.58 11.66 15.92
CA THR A 440 -20.09 11.79 14.54
C THR A 440 -21.15 11.36 13.56
N LEU A 441 -21.07 11.94 12.37
CA LEU A 441 -21.87 11.57 11.19
C LEU A 441 -20.94 11.07 10.10
N TYR A 442 -21.32 10.00 9.42
CA TYR A 442 -20.65 9.51 8.25
C TYR A 442 -21.69 9.13 7.20
N ASN A 443 -21.63 9.72 5.99
CA ASN A 443 -22.67 9.55 4.97
C ASN A 443 -22.07 9.22 3.60
N SER A 444 -21.35 8.11 3.52
CA SER A 444 -20.75 7.64 2.27
C SER A 444 -21.67 6.65 1.56
N GLU A 445 -21.73 6.69 0.24
CA GLU A 445 -22.56 5.77 -0.57
C GLU A 445 -21.90 4.42 -0.82
N TYR A 446 -20.57 4.34 -0.64
CA TYR A 446 -19.81 3.08 -0.75
C TYR A 446 -18.49 3.18 0.01
N GLU A 447 -18.11 2.14 0.76
CA GLU A 447 -16.86 2.08 1.53
C GLU A 447 -16.22 0.70 1.52
N GLY A 448 -14.89 0.68 1.50
CA GLY A 448 -14.12 -0.53 1.76
C GLY A 448 -13.90 -0.81 3.25
N TRP A 449 -13.97 0.24 4.11
CA TRP A 449 -13.98 0.12 5.58
C TRP A 449 -14.79 1.23 6.23
N GLY A 450 -14.28 2.46 6.24
CA GLY A 450 -14.86 3.59 6.98
C GLY A 450 -14.08 3.90 8.26
N LEU A 451 -12.80 4.23 8.14
CA LEU A 451 -11.95 4.60 9.29
C LEU A 451 -12.60 5.62 10.24
N PRO A 452 -13.28 6.69 9.76
CA PRO A 452 -13.92 7.66 10.67
C PRO A 452 -14.98 7.04 11.57
N VAL A 453 -15.62 5.93 11.15
CA VAL A 453 -16.58 5.20 12.00
C VAL A 453 -15.84 4.51 13.15
N THR A 454 -14.77 3.78 12.86
CA THR A 454 -13.97 3.11 13.90
C THR A 454 -13.24 4.12 14.79
N GLU A 455 -12.77 5.25 14.25
CA GLU A 455 -12.14 6.34 15.01
C GLU A 455 -13.12 6.99 15.99
N SER A 456 -14.38 7.20 15.58
CA SER A 456 -15.45 7.69 16.46
C SER A 456 -15.70 6.77 17.63
N LEU A 457 -15.89 5.48 17.32
CA LEU A 457 -16.14 4.46 18.35
C LEU A 457 -14.93 4.31 19.30
N ALA A 458 -13.70 4.38 18.77
CA ALA A 458 -12.48 4.36 19.59
C ALA A 458 -12.36 5.60 20.50
N ALA A 459 -12.92 6.75 20.08
CA ALA A 459 -13.01 7.95 20.90
C ALA A 459 -14.19 7.93 21.89
N GLY A 460 -14.95 6.85 21.97
CA GLY A 460 -16.14 6.71 22.82
C GLY A 460 -17.32 7.55 22.34
N ARG A 461 -17.37 7.93 21.07
CA ARG A 461 -18.44 8.79 20.52
C ARG A 461 -19.39 8.01 19.63
N PRO A 462 -20.71 8.21 19.82
CA PRO A 462 -21.71 7.64 18.93
C PRO A 462 -21.47 8.06 17.50
N VAL A 463 -21.75 7.17 16.54
CA VAL A 463 -21.66 7.47 15.11
C VAL A 463 -22.94 7.10 14.40
N LEU A 464 -23.44 8.00 13.55
CA LEU A 464 -24.55 7.76 12.63
C LEU A 464 -24.00 7.49 11.25
N ALA A 465 -24.29 6.31 10.67
CA ALA A 465 -23.76 5.88 9.37
C ALA A 465 -24.84 5.16 8.54
N PRO A 466 -24.72 5.15 7.19
CA PRO A 466 -25.66 4.38 6.36
C PRO A 466 -25.38 2.87 6.46
N ALA A 467 -26.46 2.07 6.34
CA ALA A 467 -26.42 0.62 6.53
C ALA A 467 -26.03 -0.12 5.25
N HIS A 468 -24.77 -0.05 4.83
CA HIS A 468 -24.31 -0.77 3.64
C HIS A 468 -22.80 -1.08 3.66
N SER A 469 -22.38 -1.93 2.75
CA SER A 469 -20.97 -2.31 2.49
C SER A 469 -20.19 -2.59 3.78
N ALA A 470 -18.94 -2.19 3.86
CA ALA A 470 -18.09 -2.40 5.03
C ALA A 470 -18.46 -1.52 6.24
N LEU A 471 -19.35 -0.54 6.10
CA LEU A 471 -19.79 0.28 7.24
C LEU A 471 -20.49 -0.54 8.32
N LEU A 472 -21.19 -1.63 7.92
CA LEU A 472 -21.77 -2.59 8.85
C LEU A 472 -20.70 -3.34 9.67
N GLU A 473 -19.53 -3.58 9.09
CA GLU A 473 -18.40 -4.19 9.79
C GLU A 473 -17.68 -3.17 10.69
N ALA A 474 -17.41 -1.97 10.16
CA ALA A 474 -16.70 -0.91 10.87
C ALA A 474 -17.50 -0.37 12.08
N GLY A 475 -18.82 -0.35 11.97
CA GLY A 475 -19.73 0.16 12.99
C GLY A 475 -20.13 -0.85 14.06
N GLN A 476 -19.60 -2.07 14.03
CA GLN A 476 -19.87 -3.05 15.08
C GLN A 476 -19.49 -2.52 16.46
N GLY A 477 -20.38 -2.68 17.43
CA GLY A 477 -20.18 -2.25 18.82
C GLY A 477 -20.51 -0.78 19.07
N GLY A 478 -21.59 -0.22 18.42
CA GLY A 478 -22.18 1.04 18.85
C GLY A 478 -22.50 2.06 17.78
N ALA A 479 -22.47 1.69 16.47
CA ALA A 479 -22.96 2.59 15.43
C ALA A 479 -24.49 2.56 15.30
N THR A 480 -25.09 3.73 15.17
CA THR A 480 -26.49 3.86 14.75
C THR A 480 -26.54 3.90 13.22
N PHE A 481 -27.39 3.09 12.63
CA PHE A 481 -27.52 3.01 11.19
C PHE A 481 -28.84 3.62 10.68
N PHE A 482 -28.80 4.13 9.44
CA PHE A 482 -29.95 4.55 8.66
C PHE A 482 -29.88 3.95 7.25
N GLU A 483 -31.01 3.92 6.54
CA GLU A 483 -31.10 3.41 5.17
C GLU A 483 -30.30 4.29 4.22
N SER A 484 -29.40 3.67 3.45
CA SER A 484 -28.55 4.38 2.49
C SER A 484 -29.37 5.16 1.47
N GLY A 485 -29.04 6.43 1.27
CA GLY A 485 -29.76 7.32 0.35
C GLY A 485 -31.10 7.88 0.91
N SER A 486 -31.52 7.49 2.11
CA SER A 486 -32.76 7.99 2.73
C SER A 486 -32.53 9.29 3.51
N GLU A 487 -32.73 10.44 2.87
CA GLU A 487 -32.70 11.75 3.55
C GLU A 487 -33.73 11.85 4.70
N PRO A 488 -34.99 11.38 4.54
CA PRO A 488 -35.96 11.44 5.63
C PRO A 488 -35.50 10.67 6.88
N GLU A 489 -34.94 9.49 6.71
CA GLU A 489 -34.43 8.72 7.86
C GLU A 489 -33.19 9.35 8.47
N LEU A 490 -32.26 9.87 7.64
CA LEU A 490 -31.12 10.64 8.12
C LEU A 490 -31.58 11.81 8.99
N VAL A 491 -32.55 12.63 8.52
CA VAL A 491 -33.08 13.76 9.27
C VAL A 491 -33.72 13.30 10.58
N ALA A 492 -34.53 12.24 10.58
CA ALA A 492 -35.17 11.71 11.78
C ALA A 492 -34.17 11.22 12.82
N LYS A 493 -33.11 10.48 12.39
CA LYS A 493 -32.06 9.99 13.29
C LYS A 493 -31.19 11.13 13.83
N LEU A 494 -30.86 12.12 12.99
CA LEU A 494 -30.14 13.33 13.42
C LEU A 494 -30.94 14.10 14.46
N GLU A 495 -32.23 14.35 14.20
CA GLU A 495 -33.12 15.04 15.12
C GLU A 495 -33.18 14.33 16.47
N ALA A 496 -33.35 13.00 16.46
CA ALA A 496 -33.38 12.21 17.70
C ALA A 496 -32.04 12.30 18.48
N LEU A 497 -30.89 12.16 17.81
CA LEU A 497 -29.58 12.28 18.45
C LEU A 497 -29.29 13.71 18.96
N ILE A 498 -29.80 14.73 18.30
CA ILE A 498 -29.66 16.14 18.71
C ILE A 498 -30.52 16.44 19.94
N THR A 499 -31.81 16.07 19.90
CA THR A 499 -32.80 16.51 20.88
C THR A 499 -32.92 15.59 22.10
N GLN A 500 -32.44 14.33 22.02
CA GLN A 500 -32.59 13.33 23.06
C GLN A 500 -31.21 12.91 23.61
N PRO A 501 -30.67 13.60 24.63
CA PRO A 501 -29.36 13.26 25.24
C PRO A 501 -29.30 11.82 25.77
N ALA A 502 -30.42 11.25 26.20
CA ALA A 502 -30.49 9.88 26.70
C ALA A 502 -30.11 8.84 25.62
N LEU A 503 -30.45 9.10 24.33
CA LEU A 503 -30.05 8.21 23.23
C LEU A 503 -28.53 8.23 23.04
N ARG A 504 -27.88 9.40 23.13
CA ARG A 504 -26.44 9.50 23.04
C ARG A 504 -25.76 8.79 24.20
N ALA A 505 -26.26 9.00 25.42
CA ALA A 505 -25.72 8.33 26.60
C ALA A 505 -25.87 6.80 26.54
N ALA A 506 -27.00 6.30 26.00
CA ALA A 506 -27.19 4.86 25.79
C ALA A 506 -26.18 4.30 24.75
N ALA A 507 -25.96 5.00 23.63
CA ALA A 507 -24.97 4.62 22.63
C ALA A 507 -23.53 4.69 23.19
N GLU A 508 -23.19 5.70 23.98
CA GLU A 508 -21.89 5.78 24.67
C GLU A 508 -21.68 4.62 25.65
N ALA A 509 -22.74 4.22 26.38
CA ALA A 509 -22.69 3.05 27.26
C ALA A 509 -22.50 1.73 26.49
N GLU A 510 -23.14 1.57 25.35
CA GLU A 510 -22.95 0.43 24.47
C GLU A 510 -21.50 0.35 23.96
N ILE A 511 -20.94 1.49 23.49
CA ILE A 511 -19.55 1.58 23.03
C ILE A 511 -18.58 1.19 24.17
N ALA A 512 -18.84 1.69 25.40
CA ALA A 512 -18.00 1.39 26.57
C ALA A 512 -18.09 -0.09 27.00
N ALA A 513 -19.21 -0.76 26.74
CA ALA A 513 -19.41 -2.18 27.02
C ALA A 513 -18.87 -3.11 25.92
N ALA A 514 -18.57 -2.57 24.73
CA ALA A 514 -18.05 -3.35 23.62
C ALA A 514 -16.63 -3.88 23.91
N PRO A 515 -16.25 -5.04 23.36
CA PRO A 515 -14.87 -5.53 23.46
C PRO A 515 -13.86 -4.48 22.95
N PRO A 516 -12.70 -4.37 23.59
CA PRO A 516 -11.66 -3.44 23.12
C PRO A 516 -11.23 -3.78 21.69
N ARG A 517 -11.02 -2.75 20.88
CA ARG A 517 -10.49 -2.90 19.53
C ARG A 517 -9.04 -3.33 19.57
N CYS A 518 -8.59 -4.01 18.54
CA CYS A 518 -7.17 -4.41 18.44
C CYS A 518 -6.26 -3.18 18.25
N GLY A 519 -4.95 -3.40 18.41
CA GLY A 519 -3.94 -2.43 18.01
C GLY A 519 -3.53 -2.62 16.55
N TRP A 520 -2.88 -1.63 15.97
CA TRP A 520 -2.31 -1.74 14.63
C TRP A 520 -1.20 -2.77 14.52
N ASP A 521 -0.56 -3.15 15.64
CA ASP A 521 0.37 -4.27 15.73
C ASP A 521 -0.29 -5.61 15.35
N ALA A 522 -1.51 -5.85 15.80
CA ALA A 522 -2.28 -7.04 15.44
C ALA A 522 -2.69 -7.00 13.95
N VAL A 523 -3.10 -5.83 13.44
CA VAL A 523 -3.42 -5.66 12.00
C VAL A 523 -2.20 -5.90 11.13
N ALA A 524 -1.05 -5.31 11.47
CA ALA A 524 0.20 -5.50 10.74
C ALA A 524 0.68 -6.95 10.78
N ALA A 525 0.58 -7.61 11.94
CA ALA A 525 0.90 -9.03 12.07
C ALA A 525 0.02 -9.88 11.16
N GLN A 526 -1.29 -9.70 11.21
CA GLN A 526 -2.23 -10.43 10.36
C GLN A 526 -1.96 -10.20 8.88
N LEU A 527 -1.64 -8.96 8.47
CA LEU A 527 -1.32 -8.60 7.10
C LEU A 527 -0.06 -9.34 6.61
N LEU A 528 1.04 -9.23 7.34
CA LEU A 528 2.32 -9.83 6.95
C LEU A 528 2.25 -11.36 6.93
N ASP A 529 1.66 -11.98 7.96
CA ASP A 529 1.53 -13.42 8.07
C ASP A 529 0.59 -13.98 6.98
N SER A 530 -0.50 -13.26 6.67
CA SER A 530 -1.41 -13.62 5.57
C SER A 530 -0.75 -13.47 4.20
N ALA A 531 0.02 -12.39 3.97
CA ALA A 531 0.74 -12.18 2.71
C ALA A 531 1.76 -13.30 2.46
N ALA A 532 2.58 -13.61 3.47
CA ALA A 532 3.57 -14.69 3.38
C ALA A 532 2.91 -16.06 3.14
N ARG A 533 1.80 -16.35 3.81
CA ARG A 533 1.04 -17.60 3.62
C ARG A 533 0.44 -17.68 2.22
N LEU A 534 -0.26 -16.63 1.77
CA LEU A 534 -0.89 -16.59 0.45
C LEU A 534 0.14 -16.77 -0.66
N ALA A 535 1.29 -16.08 -0.57
CA ALA A 535 2.37 -16.18 -1.55
C ALA A 535 2.98 -17.58 -1.61
N ARG A 536 3.17 -18.25 -0.45
CA ARG A 536 3.72 -19.61 -0.38
C ARG A 536 2.75 -20.67 -0.94
N GLU A 537 1.45 -20.49 -0.69
CA GLU A 537 0.40 -21.42 -1.11
C GLU A 537 -0.14 -21.12 -2.52
N ALA A 538 0.33 -20.02 -3.17
CA ALA A 538 -0.14 -19.62 -4.48
C ALA A 538 0.12 -20.71 -5.52
N PRO A 539 -0.92 -21.15 -6.25
CA PRO A 539 -0.73 -22.08 -7.36
C PRO A 539 0.02 -21.38 -8.52
N PRO A 540 0.58 -22.13 -9.47
CA PRO A 540 1.02 -21.57 -10.73
C PRO A 540 -0.10 -20.75 -11.38
N LEU A 541 0.29 -19.76 -12.22
CA LEU A 541 -0.69 -18.99 -12.98
C LEU A 541 -1.64 -19.92 -13.74
N PRO A 542 -2.96 -19.68 -13.64
CA PRO A 542 -3.93 -20.51 -14.34
C PRO A 542 -3.74 -20.39 -15.86
N PRO A 543 -4.19 -21.37 -16.64
CA PRO A 543 -4.25 -21.24 -18.08
C PRO A 543 -4.99 -19.97 -18.49
N LEU A 544 -4.48 -19.26 -19.50
CA LEU A 544 -5.17 -18.06 -19.97
C LEU A 544 -6.55 -18.42 -20.52
N PRO A 545 -7.59 -17.63 -20.20
CA PRO A 545 -8.94 -17.90 -20.66
C PRO A 545 -9.10 -17.52 -22.15
N LEU A 546 -8.39 -18.22 -23.04
CA LEU A 546 -8.43 -18.01 -24.47
C LEU A 546 -9.52 -18.86 -25.12
N GLN A 547 -10.21 -18.27 -26.09
CA GLN A 547 -11.07 -19.02 -27.00
C GLN A 547 -10.29 -19.38 -28.26
N PRO A 548 -10.45 -20.60 -28.82
CA PRO A 548 -9.82 -20.96 -30.08
C PRO A 548 -10.23 -20.01 -31.20
N GLY A 549 -9.24 -19.47 -31.94
CA GLY A 549 -9.47 -18.49 -32.98
C GLY A 549 -9.75 -17.05 -32.54
N GLU A 550 -9.88 -16.80 -31.26
CA GLU A 550 -10.06 -15.45 -30.72
C GLU A 550 -8.84 -14.56 -31.04
N ARG A 551 -9.11 -13.34 -31.51
CA ARG A 551 -8.07 -12.32 -31.70
C ARG A 551 -7.86 -11.53 -30.42
N LEU A 552 -6.69 -11.64 -29.83
CA LEU A 552 -6.28 -10.94 -28.62
C LEU A 552 -5.43 -9.73 -28.98
N PRO A 553 -5.90 -8.51 -28.71
CA PRO A 553 -5.09 -7.32 -28.91
C PRO A 553 -4.02 -7.21 -27.82
N LEU A 554 -2.75 -7.02 -28.23
CA LEU A 554 -1.63 -6.73 -27.33
C LEU A 554 -1.43 -5.22 -27.21
N ARG A 555 -2.49 -4.50 -26.83
CA ARG A 555 -2.51 -3.05 -26.72
C ARG A 555 -3.16 -2.58 -25.42
N ARG A 556 -2.91 -1.33 -25.07
CA ARG A 556 -3.63 -0.68 -23.96
C ARG A 556 -5.11 -0.57 -24.34
N LEU A 557 -5.94 -1.15 -23.50
CA LEU A 557 -7.38 -1.06 -23.61
C LEU A 557 -7.88 -0.13 -22.49
N ASP A 558 -8.57 0.92 -22.88
CA ASP A 558 -9.21 1.86 -21.95
C ASP A 558 -10.71 1.58 -21.87
N GLY A 559 -11.31 1.91 -20.74
CA GLY A 559 -12.74 1.78 -20.52
C GLY A 559 -13.09 1.72 -19.03
N PRO A 560 -14.36 1.95 -18.70
CA PRO A 560 -14.81 2.04 -17.31
C PRO A 560 -14.98 0.66 -16.63
N ARG A 561 -14.93 -0.41 -17.40
CA ARG A 561 -15.09 -1.79 -16.88
C ARG A 561 -13.84 -2.62 -17.18
N PRO A 562 -13.42 -3.51 -16.26
CA PRO A 562 -12.35 -4.44 -16.52
C PRO A 562 -12.76 -5.40 -17.64
N ARG A 563 -11.79 -5.75 -18.51
CA ARG A 563 -11.99 -6.69 -19.62
C ARG A 563 -10.93 -7.78 -19.54
N ARG A 564 -11.30 -9.01 -19.84
CA ARG A 564 -10.38 -10.15 -19.93
C ARG A 564 -9.15 -9.86 -20.80
N ALA A 565 -9.33 -9.20 -21.94
CA ALA A 565 -8.25 -8.84 -22.84
C ALA A 565 -7.19 -7.90 -22.22
N MET A 566 -7.57 -7.07 -21.23
CA MET A 566 -6.60 -6.24 -20.48
C MET A 566 -5.62 -7.11 -19.68
N ALA A 567 -6.14 -8.12 -19.00
CA ALA A 567 -5.33 -9.06 -18.21
C ALA A 567 -4.47 -9.95 -19.11
N VAL A 568 -5.05 -10.48 -20.17
CA VAL A 568 -4.35 -11.38 -21.11
C VAL A 568 -3.22 -10.66 -21.84
N ALA A 569 -3.41 -9.41 -22.25
CA ALA A 569 -2.38 -8.61 -22.92
C ALA A 569 -1.13 -8.41 -22.05
N GLU A 570 -1.31 -8.21 -20.75
CA GLU A 570 -0.19 -8.15 -19.79
C GLU A 570 0.41 -9.54 -19.54
N ALA A 571 -0.43 -10.57 -19.36
CA ALA A 571 0.00 -11.93 -19.08
C ALA A 571 0.82 -12.56 -20.20
N ALA A 572 0.44 -12.30 -21.44
CA ALA A 572 1.09 -12.88 -22.59
C ALA A 572 2.53 -12.40 -22.77
N ARG A 573 2.90 -11.23 -22.25
CA ARG A 573 4.26 -10.67 -22.35
C ARG A 573 5.12 -11.17 -21.19
N ALA A 574 6.12 -11.97 -21.47
CA ALA A 574 7.04 -12.51 -20.47
C ALA A 574 8.40 -11.82 -20.50
N GLY A 575 9.07 -11.75 -19.35
CA GLY A 575 10.42 -11.19 -19.23
C GLY A 575 10.54 -9.69 -19.50
N GLU A 576 11.76 -9.25 -19.80
CA GLU A 576 12.16 -7.84 -19.88
C GLU A 576 12.05 -7.23 -21.29
N GLY A 577 11.85 -8.06 -22.30
CA GLY A 577 11.92 -7.67 -23.72
C GLY A 577 10.80 -6.77 -24.24
N TRP A 578 10.04 -6.10 -23.37
CA TRP A 578 8.83 -5.36 -23.72
C TRP A 578 8.84 -3.91 -23.24
N HIS A 579 8.38 -3.02 -24.09
CA HIS A 579 7.92 -1.69 -23.70
C HIS A 579 6.49 -1.73 -23.13
N PRO A 580 6.01 -0.66 -22.48
CA PRO A 580 4.61 -0.53 -22.07
C PRO A 580 3.63 -0.71 -23.23
N LEU A 581 2.40 -1.15 -22.94
CA LEU A 581 1.33 -1.22 -23.93
C LEU A 581 0.92 0.19 -24.38
N GLU A 582 0.87 0.38 -25.70
CA GLU A 582 0.36 1.58 -26.35
C GLU A 582 -1.04 1.34 -26.92
N ASP A 583 -1.72 2.38 -27.39
CA ASP A 583 -3.12 2.30 -27.89
C ASP A 583 -3.26 1.43 -29.15
N TRP A 584 -2.18 1.23 -29.88
CA TRP A 584 -2.13 0.44 -31.11
C TRP A 584 -1.59 -0.97 -30.90
N GLY A 585 -0.68 -1.18 -29.92
CA GLY A 585 0.06 -2.43 -29.73
C GLY A 585 1.15 -2.31 -28.68
N CYS A 586 2.23 -3.07 -28.84
CA CYS A 586 3.39 -3.04 -27.97
C CYS A 586 4.69 -3.22 -28.76
N TRP A 587 5.68 -2.38 -28.53
CA TRP A 587 7.02 -2.56 -29.04
C TRP A 587 7.79 -3.58 -28.20
N THR A 588 8.57 -4.43 -28.87
CA THR A 588 9.65 -5.13 -28.19
C THR A 588 10.82 -4.18 -27.94
N ARG A 589 11.61 -4.45 -26.90
CA ARG A 589 12.92 -3.83 -26.73
C ARG A 589 13.91 -4.41 -27.77
N PRO A 590 15.06 -3.77 -27.99
CA PRO A 590 16.13 -4.35 -28.81
C PRO A 590 16.57 -5.72 -28.27
N GLY A 591 16.86 -6.65 -29.18
CA GLY A 591 17.22 -8.02 -28.85
C GLY A 591 16.03 -8.97 -28.87
N SER A 592 15.73 -9.61 -27.75
CA SER A 592 14.70 -10.65 -27.68
C SER A 592 13.52 -10.28 -26.78
N ALA A 593 12.33 -10.75 -27.16
CA ALA A 593 11.11 -10.66 -26.37
C ALA A 593 10.37 -12.00 -26.39
N LEU A 594 9.75 -12.36 -25.27
CA LEU A 594 9.06 -13.64 -25.11
C LEU A 594 7.55 -13.42 -24.94
N ILE A 595 6.75 -14.06 -25.79
CA ILE A 595 5.32 -14.27 -25.54
C ILE A 595 5.18 -15.63 -24.86
N ARG A 596 4.47 -15.69 -23.72
CA ARG A 596 4.16 -16.94 -23.02
C ARG A 596 2.66 -17.04 -22.83
N LEU A 597 2.09 -18.10 -23.37
CA LEU A 597 0.65 -18.37 -23.33
C LEU A 597 0.42 -19.68 -22.59
N PRO A 598 0.16 -19.65 -21.27
CA PRO A 598 -0.35 -20.82 -20.56
C PRO A 598 -1.71 -21.20 -21.15
N LEU A 599 -1.80 -22.35 -21.83
CA LEU A 599 -2.99 -22.76 -22.57
C LEU A 599 -3.73 -23.87 -21.82
N PRO A 600 -5.08 -23.89 -21.85
CA PRO A 600 -5.84 -25.03 -21.35
C PRO A 600 -5.62 -26.27 -22.20
N ALA A 601 -5.91 -27.46 -21.65
CA ALA A 601 -5.72 -28.76 -22.31
C ALA A 601 -6.45 -28.90 -23.67
N THR A 602 -7.46 -28.08 -23.91
CA THR A 602 -8.14 -28.01 -25.21
C THR A 602 -7.23 -27.57 -26.36
N PHE A 603 -6.03 -27.03 -26.05
CA PHE A 603 -5.01 -26.61 -26.99
C PHE A 603 -3.77 -27.54 -27.02
N ASP A 604 -3.84 -28.74 -26.48
CA ASP A 604 -2.70 -29.66 -26.44
C ASP A 604 -2.38 -30.28 -27.82
N GLY A 605 -3.29 -30.21 -28.77
CA GLY A 605 -3.06 -30.61 -30.17
C GLY A 605 -2.15 -29.65 -30.93
N PRO A 606 -1.92 -29.92 -32.25
CA PRO A 606 -1.17 -29.01 -33.13
C PRO A 606 -1.93 -27.68 -33.27
N LEU A 607 -1.19 -26.58 -33.21
CA LEU A 607 -1.78 -25.24 -33.21
C LEU A 607 -1.32 -24.41 -34.41
N ARG A 608 -2.19 -23.50 -34.82
CA ARG A 608 -1.88 -22.37 -35.68
C ARG A 608 -1.87 -21.10 -34.88
N LEU A 609 -0.71 -20.45 -34.78
CA LEU A 609 -0.55 -19.14 -34.20
C LEU A 609 -0.51 -18.09 -35.31
N GLU A 610 -1.26 -17.01 -35.15
CA GLU A 610 -1.15 -15.79 -35.96
C GLU A 610 -0.66 -14.64 -35.08
N LEU A 611 0.37 -13.93 -35.58
CA LEU A 611 0.92 -12.73 -34.96
C LEU A 611 0.77 -11.56 -35.93
N ALA A 612 0.04 -10.52 -35.50
CA ALA A 612 0.00 -9.26 -36.21
C ALA A 612 1.18 -8.38 -35.81
N LEU A 613 2.10 -8.13 -36.68
CA LEU A 613 3.37 -7.45 -36.45
C LEU A 613 3.41 -6.10 -37.17
N ARG A 614 4.20 -5.17 -36.62
CA ARG A 614 4.47 -3.85 -37.18
C ARG A 614 5.96 -3.60 -37.21
N ALA A 615 6.46 -3.19 -38.41
CA ALA A 615 7.82 -2.71 -38.54
C ALA A 615 7.97 -1.28 -37.98
N PRO A 616 9.14 -0.92 -37.44
CA PRO A 616 9.50 0.47 -37.16
C PRO A 616 9.60 1.28 -38.48
N GLY A 617 10.05 2.53 -38.42
CA GLY A 617 10.26 3.39 -39.61
C GLY A 617 11.33 2.95 -40.57
N ARG A 618 11.84 1.74 -40.44
CA ARG A 618 12.83 1.09 -41.33
C ARG A 618 12.53 -0.38 -41.48
N ASP A 619 13.15 -1.03 -42.47
CA ASP A 619 13.06 -2.48 -42.67
C ASP A 619 13.58 -3.23 -41.45
N GLN A 620 12.86 -4.26 -41.03
CA GLN A 620 13.15 -5.05 -39.86
C GLN A 620 13.14 -6.54 -40.18
N VAL A 621 14.23 -7.22 -39.87
CA VAL A 621 14.27 -8.68 -39.87
C VAL A 621 13.97 -9.17 -38.47
N THR A 622 12.98 -10.05 -38.35
CA THR A 622 12.58 -10.62 -37.05
C THR A 622 12.53 -12.14 -37.20
N ALA A 623 13.28 -12.83 -36.34
CA ALA A 623 13.24 -14.28 -36.22
C ALA A 623 12.22 -14.69 -35.15
N LEU A 624 11.36 -15.65 -35.51
CA LEU A 624 10.33 -16.20 -34.62
C LEU A 624 10.63 -17.67 -34.34
N ARG A 625 10.72 -18.05 -33.09
CA ARG A 625 10.89 -19.45 -32.65
C ARG A 625 9.78 -19.82 -31.67
N LEU A 626 9.29 -21.05 -31.80
CA LEU A 626 8.22 -21.56 -30.96
C LEU A 626 8.69 -22.80 -30.20
N ARG A 627 8.16 -22.94 -28.96
CA ARG A 627 8.26 -24.18 -28.19
C ARG A 627 7.04 -24.41 -27.32
N ARG A 628 6.85 -25.64 -26.89
CA ARG A 628 6.04 -25.94 -25.71
C ARG A 628 6.89 -25.90 -24.45
N GLU A 629 6.27 -25.57 -23.33
CA GLU A 629 6.94 -25.48 -22.02
C GLU A 629 7.77 -26.76 -21.75
N GLY A 630 9.02 -26.56 -21.35
CA GLY A 630 9.97 -27.66 -21.09
C GLY A 630 10.64 -28.27 -22.31
N GLY A 631 10.27 -27.89 -23.54
CA GLY A 631 10.92 -28.30 -24.77
C GLY A 631 11.95 -27.30 -25.28
N ASP A 632 12.70 -27.67 -26.32
CA ASP A 632 13.62 -26.78 -27.03
C ASP A 632 12.88 -25.89 -28.04
N PHE A 633 13.43 -24.69 -28.28
CA PHE A 633 12.91 -23.84 -29.36
C PHE A 633 13.16 -24.50 -30.71
N GLY A 634 12.11 -24.57 -31.51
CA GLY A 634 12.17 -25.02 -32.90
C GLY A 634 13.00 -24.08 -33.79
N PRO A 635 13.12 -24.41 -35.09
CA PRO A 635 13.86 -23.60 -36.07
C PRO A 635 13.29 -22.19 -36.14
N ALA A 636 14.15 -21.22 -36.45
CA ALA A 636 13.75 -19.84 -36.62
C ALA A 636 12.94 -19.69 -37.94
N THR A 637 11.82 -19.00 -37.86
CA THR A 637 11.12 -18.47 -39.04
C THR A 637 11.48 -16.99 -39.16
N GLU A 638 12.27 -16.67 -40.17
CA GLU A 638 12.67 -15.29 -40.46
C GLU A 638 11.60 -14.56 -41.28
N LEU A 639 11.27 -13.36 -40.83
CA LEU A 639 10.33 -12.46 -41.49
C LEU A 639 11.04 -11.14 -41.80
N VAL A 640 10.95 -10.70 -43.05
CA VAL A 640 11.36 -9.36 -43.45
C VAL A 640 10.14 -8.47 -43.45
N LEU A 641 10.12 -7.50 -42.57
CA LEU A 641 9.04 -6.53 -42.43
C LEU A 641 9.50 -5.21 -43.06
N PRO A 642 8.93 -4.79 -44.21
CA PRO A 642 9.23 -3.48 -44.78
C PRO A 642 8.93 -2.33 -43.85
N ALA A 643 9.68 -1.23 -43.97
CA ALA A 643 9.54 -0.04 -43.15
C ALA A 643 8.06 0.38 -43.00
N SER A 644 7.65 0.65 -41.76
CA SER A 644 6.30 1.09 -41.41
C SER A 644 5.17 0.15 -41.83
N SER A 645 5.47 -1.09 -42.25
CA SER A 645 4.46 -2.05 -42.69
C SER A 645 3.79 -2.79 -41.51
N HIS A 646 2.60 -3.30 -41.80
CA HIS A 646 1.89 -4.25 -40.93
C HIS A 646 1.77 -5.58 -41.64
N GLN A 647 2.17 -6.67 -41.00
CA GLN A 647 2.06 -8.02 -41.54
C GLN A 647 1.50 -9.00 -40.52
N VAL A 648 0.90 -10.06 -40.98
CA VAL A 648 0.44 -11.17 -40.13
C VAL A 648 1.27 -12.40 -40.45
N ALA A 649 2.06 -12.83 -39.47
CA ALA A 649 2.82 -14.08 -39.53
C ALA A 649 1.94 -15.23 -39.06
N GLY A 650 1.84 -16.27 -39.87
CA GLY A 650 1.16 -17.50 -39.52
C GLY A 650 2.18 -18.61 -39.25
N LEU A 651 2.21 -19.12 -38.04
CA LEU A 651 3.18 -20.11 -37.54
C LEU A 651 2.47 -21.40 -37.12
N SER A 652 3.09 -22.53 -37.35
CA SER A 652 2.62 -23.82 -36.85
C SER A 652 3.36 -24.15 -35.55
N ALA A 653 2.62 -24.40 -34.48
CA ALA A 653 3.17 -24.78 -33.18
C ALA A 653 2.97 -26.28 -32.94
N PRO A 654 3.95 -26.98 -32.34
CA PRO A 654 3.87 -28.40 -32.07
C PRO A 654 2.75 -28.73 -31.06
N ALA A 655 2.23 -29.95 -31.13
CA ALA A 655 1.37 -30.51 -30.12
C ALA A 655 2.16 -30.70 -28.81
N GLY A 656 1.48 -30.62 -27.69
CA GLY A 656 2.03 -30.85 -26.36
C GLY A 656 1.27 -30.06 -25.27
N PRO A 657 1.33 -30.49 -24.03
CA PRO A 657 0.72 -29.79 -22.90
C PRO A 657 1.51 -28.53 -22.52
N GLY A 658 0.91 -27.72 -21.67
CA GLY A 658 1.57 -26.56 -21.07
C GLY A 658 1.55 -25.31 -21.92
N ALA A 659 2.37 -24.33 -21.54
CA ALA A 659 2.41 -23.04 -22.20
C ALA A 659 2.99 -23.14 -23.63
N LEU A 660 2.42 -22.34 -24.55
CA LEU A 660 3.06 -22.03 -25.84
C LEU A 660 3.94 -20.82 -25.63
N GLU A 661 5.22 -20.94 -26.01
CA GLU A 661 6.19 -19.86 -25.93
C GLU A 661 6.65 -19.46 -27.33
N VAL A 662 6.71 -18.15 -27.56
CA VAL A 662 7.14 -17.54 -28.82
C VAL A 662 8.24 -16.55 -28.54
N LEU A 663 9.44 -16.85 -28.98
CA LEU A 663 10.60 -15.96 -28.91
C LEU A 663 10.64 -15.11 -30.16
N LEU A 664 10.66 -13.79 -29.99
CA LEU A 664 10.84 -12.81 -31.06
C LEU A 664 12.25 -12.22 -30.92
N GLU A 665 13.06 -12.34 -31.94
CA GLU A 665 14.44 -11.83 -32.01
C GLU A 665 14.55 -10.81 -33.11
N SER A 666 14.79 -9.54 -32.77
CA SER A 666 14.92 -8.45 -33.71
C SER A 666 16.38 -8.13 -33.96
N THR A 667 16.83 -8.21 -35.23
CA THR A 667 18.23 -8.02 -35.62
C THR A 667 18.67 -6.57 -35.64
N ALA A 668 17.73 -5.63 -35.74
CA ALA A 668 18.03 -4.21 -35.82
C ALA A 668 17.26 -3.39 -34.79
N THR A 669 17.92 -2.39 -34.24
CA THR A 669 17.32 -1.44 -33.27
C THR A 669 16.90 -0.17 -34.00
N ALA A 670 15.64 0.25 -33.89
CA ALA A 670 15.19 1.57 -34.28
C ALA A 670 15.07 2.45 -33.01
N LEU A 671 15.20 3.76 -33.17
CA LEU A 671 14.97 4.75 -32.12
C LEU A 671 13.66 5.49 -32.42
N LEU A 672 12.82 5.63 -31.40
CA LEU A 672 11.66 6.50 -31.44
C LEU A 672 12.08 7.95 -31.11
N GLU A 673 11.21 8.91 -31.39
CA GLU A 673 11.44 10.34 -31.09
C GLU A 673 11.66 10.60 -29.59
N ASP A 674 11.10 9.74 -28.73
CA ASP A 674 11.27 9.81 -27.28
C ASP A 674 12.57 9.14 -26.76
N GLY A 675 13.45 8.70 -27.67
CA GLY A 675 14.74 8.08 -27.36
C GLY A 675 14.67 6.58 -27.05
N ARG A 676 13.50 5.96 -27.04
CA ARG A 676 13.38 4.51 -26.79
C ARG A 676 13.93 3.71 -27.97
N GLY A 677 14.84 2.76 -27.66
CA GLY A 677 15.24 1.72 -28.61
C GLY A 677 14.15 0.66 -28.76
N ILE A 678 13.73 0.37 -29.97
CA ILE A 678 12.67 -0.59 -30.27
C ILE A 678 13.11 -1.64 -31.28
N GLY A 679 12.50 -2.82 -31.17
CA GLY A 679 12.58 -3.90 -32.17
C GLY A 679 11.33 -3.97 -33.03
N VAL A 680 10.55 -5.06 -32.96
CA VAL A 680 9.31 -5.26 -33.69
C VAL A 680 8.09 -4.90 -32.83
N GLY A 681 7.06 -4.32 -33.43
CA GLY A 681 5.77 -4.07 -32.77
C GLY A 681 4.84 -5.29 -32.90
N VAL A 682 4.12 -5.63 -31.83
CA VAL A 682 3.10 -6.66 -31.81
C VAL A 682 1.74 -6.02 -31.55
N LEU A 683 0.79 -6.20 -32.47
CA LEU A 683 -0.55 -5.60 -32.36
C LEU A 683 -1.55 -6.56 -31.74
N ALA A 684 -1.51 -7.81 -32.14
CA ALA A 684 -2.44 -8.83 -31.70
C ALA A 684 -1.89 -10.23 -31.98
N LEU A 685 -2.47 -11.21 -31.32
CA LEU A 685 -2.25 -12.62 -31.62
C LEU A 685 -3.59 -13.38 -31.66
N SER A 686 -3.60 -14.53 -32.32
CA SER A 686 -4.67 -15.53 -32.19
C SER A 686 -4.07 -16.93 -32.24
N VAL A 687 -4.71 -17.85 -31.50
CA VAL A 687 -4.32 -19.28 -31.47
C VAL A 687 -5.53 -20.11 -31.86
N ALA A 688 -5.38 -20.94 -32.88
CA ALA A 688 -6.41 -21.85 -33.36
C ALA A 688 -5.85 -23.28 -33.35
N ARG A 689 -6.70 -24.27 -33.16
CA ARG A 689 -6.33 -25.67 -33.38
C ARG A 689 -6.13 -25.88 -34.88
N ALA A 690 -4.99 -26.46 -35.26
CA ALA A 690 -4.60 -26.56 -36.67
C ALA A 690 -5.54 -27.47 -37.46
N ASP A 691 -6.13 -28.48 -36.84
CA ASP A 691 -7.08 -29.43 -37.37
C ASP A 691 -8.54 -28.97 -37.35
N SER A 692 -8.85 -27.86 -36.67
CA SER A 692 -10.20 -27.29 -36.59
C SER A 692 -10.42 -26.20 -37.69
N VAL A 693 -11.23 -26.50 -38.66
CA VAL A 693 -11.64 -25.52 -39.69
C VAL A 693 -12.44 -24.38 -39.04
N ALA A 694 -13.27 -24.70 -38.07
CA ALA A 694 -14.09 -23.69 -37.37
C ALA A 694 -13.21 -22.66 -36.59
N ASP A 695 -12.17 -23.12 -35.91
CA ASP A 695 -11.25 -22.24 -35.17
C ASP A 695 -10.46 -21.32 -36.13
N ARG A 696 -10.02 -21.89 -37.25
CA ARG A 696 -9.27 -21.17 -38.27
C ARG A 696 -10.15 -20.13 -38.99
N LEU A 697 -11.43 -20.47 -39.22
CA LEU A 697 -12.39 -19.54 -39.80
C LEU A 697 -12.66 -18.40 -38.79
N ALA A 698 -12.87 -18.72 -37.52
CA ALA A 698 -13.05 -17.72 -36.47
C ALA A 698 -11.86 -16.75 -36.39
N ALA A 699 -10.61 -17.24 -36.50
CA ALA A 699 -9.43 -16.39 -36.53
C ALA A 699 -9.40 -15.45 -37.75
N LEU A 700 -9.80 -15.94 -38.93
CA LEU A 700 -9.90 -15.13 -40.14
C LEU A 700 -11.00 -14.08 -40.02
N GLU A 701 -12.19 -14.45 -39.54
CA GLU A 701 -13.30 -13.53 -39.34
C GLU A 701 -12.92 -12.44 -38.29
N ALA A 702 -12.32 -12.81 -37.19
CA ALA A 702 -11.85 -11.87 -36.18
C ALA A 702 -10.77 -10.89 -36.69
N ARG A 703 -10.09 -11.25 -37.79
CA ARG A 703 -9.11 -10.39 -38.45
C ARG A 703 -9.75 -9.35 -39.36
N PHE A 704 -10.78 -9.72 -40.13
CA PHE A 704 -11.37 -8.89 -41.16
C PHE A 704 -12.67 -8.18 -40.72
N PHE A 705 -13.42 -8.78 -39.81
CA PHE A 705 -14.68 -8.21 -39.34
C PHE A 705 -14.52 -7.63 -37.96
N ARG A 706 -15.05 -6.42 -37.76
CA ARG A 706 -15.32 -5.90 -36.42
C ARG A 706 -16.60 -6.58 -35.92
N ILE A 707 -16.49 -7.74 -35.31
CA ILE A 707 -17.63 -8.37 -34.63
C ILE A 707 -17.92 -7.47 -33.42
N PRO A 708 -19.10 -6.82 -33.34
CA PRO A 708 -19.49 -6.09 -32.15
C PRO A 708 -19.50 -7.09 -30.98
N GLN A 709 -18.67 -6.87 -29.99
CA GLN A 709 -18.81 -7.61 -28.74
C GLN A 709 -20.17 -7.25 -28.15
N PRO A 710 -20.97 -8.22 -27.69
CA PRO A 710 -22.21 -7.90 -26.99
C PRO A 710 -21.92 -6.88 -25.89
N VAL A 711 -22.74 -5.84 -25.82
CA VAL A 711 -22.56 -4.72 -24.88
C VAL A 711 -22.78 -5.18 -23.44
N ASP A 712 -23.38 -6.38 -23.27
CA ASP A 712 -23.73 -6.98 -21.99
C ASP A 712 -23.33 -8.46 -21.96
N ALA A 713 -22.15 -8.73 -21.44
CA ALA A 713 -21.81 -10.00 -20.83
C ALA A 713 -20.79 -9.77 -19.68
#